data_837b992f77e5830dbae189e908c16398
#
_entry.id   837b992f77e5830dbae189e908c16398
#
_cell.length_a   1.000
_cell.length_b   1.000
_cell.length_c   1.000
_cell.angle_alpha   90.00
_cell.angle_beta   90.00
_cell.angle_gamma   90.00
#
_symmetry.space_group_name_H-M   'P 1'
#
loop_
_entity.id
_entity.type
_entity.pdbx_description
1 polymer ?
#
loop_
_entity_poly.entity_id
_entity_poly.type
_entity_poly.pdbx_seq_one_letter_code
_entity_poly.pdbx_strand_id
1 'polypeptide(L)'
;MQAMYGAVRPYGGTMLLLSSDAAKLAESIRAMHLEQAMVETIPEGVIVRREGALPGAADWTHQYGDIANTIKSNDKRVKLPLGVLWFGGTSNLDVLPRHGHGPPEQIVNGRVFIEGMSSLSARDVYTGRLLWKREFGDLGTFDVYFDNTYEDTPLDPKYNQVHIPGANGRGTNYVVTPEFVYLVVGNQCKMLDPATGEDKGLIELPSNADGSKPEWGFIGVYDRFLLGGVGFANYRESRGIDFPADKLLSNSKKGFGSKSLDKAASKAIVAFDRHTGKELWRVDAKHSFWHNGIVAGGERVYCLDRDPSSVADAMKRRGISTPSTYRIVSFDAATGKELWEVKEKIFGTWLGYSEKYDLLLQAGSQASDRLADEVGTGMRVYHGKDGKLSWERDTLKYSGPCILHRDSIITNVNSYTESAGAFDLLTGEQKMTQNPITGKMQPWKITRSYGCNSIIASENMLTFRSGAAAYYDLNTDSGTGNLGGFRSGCTANLIAAGGVLNAPDYTRTCSCSYQNQTSIALIHMPDVELWSVHPSTNAIPKDSLVENLAVNFGAPGDRRDSNGELWIEHPPLAGDPAPISIQTNEQAKAARRHASAFADNDKSWLLSSGFTNLSELKIGLYTIEVKKEVVSKKDDDDDGKKEKTAPKVDAASVVSNQQAVEATSPTPVRPINRYELELFFSAGADLALASDQEGARKDNARSVVFDLYVQGQLIEKGIEISDAAKAPFVRKVEQIEASDEVVVRLVPQNGLPIVNGMLLRKK
;
A
#
# COMPACT_ATOMS: atom_id res chain seq x y z
N MET A 1 -35.05 -7.54 5.34
CA MET A 1 -34.98 -6.70 4.11
C MET A 1 -33.70 -5.93 3.99
N GLN A 2 -33.36 -5.06 4.95
CA GLN A 2 -32.14 -4.24 4.86
C GLN A 2 -30.85 -5.06 4.70
N ALA A 3 -30.68 -6.17 5.44
CA ALA A 3 -29.55 -7.07 5.30
C ALA A 3 -29.51 -7.76 3.92
N MET A 4 -30.64 -8.18 3.39
CA MET A 4 -30.76 -8.75 2.04
C MET A 4 -30.39 -7.72 0.97
N TYR A 5 -30.88 -6.48 1.11
CA TYR A 5 -30.50 -5.39 0.21
C TYR A 5 -29.02 -5.04 0.32
N GLY A 6 -28.45 -5.13 1.52
CA GLY A 6 -27.01 -4.96 1.74
C GLY A 6 -26.13 -5.92 0.91
N ALA A 7 -26.64 -7.13 0.63
CA ALA A 7 -25.95 -8.12 -0.20
C ALA A 7 -26.14 -7.93 -1.72
N VAL A 8 -27.02 -7.02 -2.14
CA VAL A 8 -27.23 -6.71 -3.57
C VAL A 8 -26.06 -5.85 -4.07
N ARG A 9 -25.36 -6.29 -5.13
CA ARG A 9 -24.26 -5.54 -5.69
C ARG A 9 -24.71 -4.17 -6.23
N PRO A 10 -23.85 -3.14 -6.19
CA PRO A 10 -24.12 -1.86 -6.84
C PRO A 10 -24.14 -1.98 -8.38
N TYR A 11 -24.49 -0.89 -9.06
CA TYR A 11 -24.57 -0.80 -10.52
C TYR A 11 -25.47 -1.86 -11.17
N GLY A 12 -26.74 -1.93 -10.69
CA GLY A 12 -27.80 -2.72 -11.31
C GLY A 12 -27.99 -4.14 -10.73
N GLY A 13 -27.39 -4.44 -9.58
CA GLY A 13 -27.72 -5.65 -8.83
C GLY A 13 -29.22 -5.69 -8.49
N THR A 14 -29.85 -6.85 -8.65
CA THR A 14 -31.31 -6.97 -8.62
C THR A 14 -31.73 -8.07 -7.63
N MET A 15 -32.73 -7.76 -6.81
CA MET A 15 -33.39 -8.67 -5.90
C MET A 15 -34.85 -8.79 -6.32
N LEU A 16 -35.30 -10.01 -6.57
CA LEU A 16 -36.72 -10.34 -6.85
C LEU A 16 -37.37 -10.86 -5.57
N LEU A 17 -38.49 -10.26 -5.20
CA LEU A 17 -39.30 -10.64 -4.05
C LEU A 17 -40.68 -11.05 -4.55
N LEU A 18 -41.01 -12.32 -4.46
CA LEU A 18 -42.30 -12.84 -4.85
C LEU A 18 -43.37 -12.50 -3.81
N SER A 19 -44.54 -12.03 -4.23
CA SER A 19 -45.65 -11.67 -3.34
C SER A 19 -46.96 -11.69 -4.10
N SER A 20 -47.99 -12.20 -3.45
CA SER A 20 -49.37 -12.10 -3.95
C SER A 20 -49.97 -10.70 -3.83
N ASP A 21 -49.37 -9.82 -2.99
CA ASP A 21 -49.70 -8.41 -2.85
C ASP A 21 -48.48 -7.57 -3.13
N ALA A 22 -48.10 -7.50 -4.39
CA ALA A 22 -46.94 -6.80 -4.84
C ALA A 22 -46.99 -5.29 -4.55
N ALA A 23 -48.18 -4.68 -4.62
CA ALA A 23 -48.33 -3.24 -4.39
C ALA A 23 -48.01 -2.88 -2.93
N LYS A 24 -48.56 -3.61 -1.97
CA LYS A 24 -48.33 -3.40 -0.54
C LYS A 24 -46.89 -3.68 -0.15
N LEU A 25 -46.27 -4.73 -0.75
CA LEU A 25 -44.83 -5.01 -0.56
C LEU A 25 -43.98 -3.89 -1.06
N ALA A 26 -44.24 -3.36 -2.27
CA ALA A 26 -43.49 -2.25 -2.85
C ALA A 26 -43.59 -0.97 -2.00
N GLU A 27 -44.78 -0.66 -1.47
CA GLU A 27 -44.96 0.46 -0.55
C GLU A 27 -44.14 0.28 0.73
N SER A 28 -44.19 -0.89 1.32
CA SER A 28 -43.39 -1.22 2.52
C SER A 28 -41.89 -1.08 2.27
N ILE A 29 -41.39 -1.49 1.10
CA ILE A 29 -39.97 -1.38 0.74
C ILE A 29 -39.58 0.09 0.50
N ARG A 30 -40.43 0.88 -0.18
CA ARG A 30 -40.19 2.32 -0.39
C ARG A 30 -40.14 3.08 0.94
N ALA A 31 -40.99 2.71 1.89
CA ALA A 31 -40.99 3.28 3.24
C ALA A 31 -39.69 3.01 4.04
N MET A 32 -38.90 2.02 3.66
CA MET A 32 -37.62 1.73 4.30
C MET A 32 -36.50 2.68 3.85
N HIS A 33 -36.77 3.52 2.84
CA HIS A 33 -35.80 4.49 2.27
C HIS A 33 -34.42 3.86 1.98
N LEU A 34 -34.42 2.66 1.36
CA LEU A 34 -33.18 1.97 1.00
C LEU A 34 -32.38 2.83 0.02
N GLU A 35 -31.14 3.07 0.37
CA GLU A 35 -30.26 3.98 -0.37
C GLU A 35 -30.00 3.48 -1.80
N GLN A 36 -30.23 4.33 -2.82
CA GLN A 36 -30.07 4.01 -4.24
C GLN A 36 -30.94 2.83 -4.73
N ALA A 37 -32.07 2.53 -4.07
CA ALA A 37 -32.98 1.49 -4.49
C ALA A 37 -34.01 2.00 -5.48
N MET A 38 -34.06 1.37 -6.65
CA MET A 38 -35.21 1.45 -7.55
C MET A 38 -36.16 0.29 -7.24
N VAL A 39 -37.42 0.61 -6.99
CA VAL A 39 -38.46 -0.37 -6.61
C VAL A 39 -39.54 -0.42 -7.69
N GLU A 40 -39.59 -1.52 -8.41
CA GLU A 40 -40.53 -1.79 -9.51
C GLU A 40 -41.52 -2.89 -9.10
N THR A 41 -42.80 -2.68 -9.36
CA THR A 41 -43.86 -3.66 -9.11
C THR A 41 -44.09 -4.47 -10.38
N ILE A 42 -44.05 -5.79 -10.30
CA ILE A 42 -44.40 -6.72 -11.36
C ILE A 42 -45.58 -7.62 -10.91
N PRO A 43 -46.25 -8.31 -11.81
CA PRO A 43 -47.40 -9.17 -11.45
C PRO A 43 -47.06 -10.22 -10.39
N GLU A 44 -45.86 -10.77 -10.40
CA GLU A 44 -45.39 -11.85 -9.51
C GLU A 44 -44.79 -11.33 -8.21
N GLY A 45 -44.59 -9.99 -8.04
CA GLY A 45 -43.93 -9.44 -6.87
C GLY A 45 -43.29 -8.08 -7.08
N VAL A 46 -42.12 -7.90 -6.47
CA VAL A 46 -41.36 -6.63 -6.51
C VAL A 46 -39.90 -6.88 -6.92
N ILE A 47 -39.45 -6.11 -7.84
CA ILE A 47 -38.03 -6.01 -8.20
C ILE A 47 -37.41 -4.82 -7.45
N VAL A 48 -36.33 -5.08 -6.70
CA VAL A 48 -35.55 -4.04 -6.06
C VAL A 48 -34.15 -4.05 -6.70
N ARG A 49 -33.80 -2.97 -7.39
CA ARG A 49 -32.51 -2.81 -8.05
C ARG A 49 -31.68 -1.78 -7.31
N ARG A 50 -30.40 -2.09 -7.10
CA ARG A 50 -29.45 -1.11 -6.55
C ARG A 50 -28.74 -0.40 -7.69
N GLU A 51 -28.88 0.92 -7.76
CA GLU A 51 -28.30 1.75 -8.81
C GLU A 51 -27.07 2.53 -8.32
N GLY A 52 -26.15 2.84 -9.26
CA GLY A 52 -24.99 3.67 -9.00
C GLY A 52 -23.95 3.07 -8.07
N ALA A 53 -23.03 3.92 -7.62
CA ALA A 53 -21.91 3.58 -6.77
C ALA A 53 -22.35 3.36 -5.30
N LEU A 54 -21.58 2.60 -4.56
CA LEU A 54 -21.72 2.58 -3.10
C LEU A 54 -21.37 3.95 -2.52
N PRO A 55 -22.16 4.50 -1.58
CA PRO A 55 -21.84 5.77 -0.94
C PRO A 55 -20.45 5.76 -0.32
N GLY A 56 -19.64 6.75 -0.62
CA GLY A 56 -18.25 6.84 -0.18
C GLY A 56 -17.26 5.96 -0.93
N ALA A 57 -17.68 5.19 -1.94
CA ALA A 57 -16.79 4.60 -2.92
C ALA A 57 -16.26 5.67 -3.88
N ALA A 58 -15.09 5.43 -4.46
CA ALA A 58 -14.48 6.28 -5.48
C ALA A 58 -13.83 5.44 -6.58
N ASP A 59 -13.57 6.07 -7.72
CA ASP A 59 -12.93 5.47 -8.88
C ASP A 59 -11.40 5.68 -8.83
N TRP A 60 -10.68 4.93 -9.69
CA TRP A 60 -9.26 5.05 -9.99
C TRP A 60 -9.09 5.15 -11.50
N THR A 61 -8.86 6.33 -12.03
CA THR A 61 -9.04 6.64 -13.45
C THR A 61 -7.75 6.74 -14.27
N HIS A 62 -6.61 6.94 -13.63
CA HIS A 62 -5.31 7.15 -14.28
C HIS A 62 -4.24 6.25 -13.65
N GLN A 63 -3.06 6.22 -14.25
CA GLN A 63 -1.93 5.42 -13.79
C GLN A 63 -1.60 5.65 -12.30
N TYR A 64 -1.73 6.90 -11.83
CA TYR A 64 -1.42 7.31 -10.48
C TYR A 64 -2.65 7.83 -9.71
N GLY A 65 -3.81 7.21 -9.96
CA GLY A 65 -5.07 7.50 -9.30
C GLY A 65 -5.95 8.49 -10.06
N ASP A 66 -5.40 9.64 -10.33
CA ASP A 66 -6.04 10.75 -11.02
C ASP A 66 -5.03 11.49 -11.92
N ILE A 67 -5.52 12.47 -12.67
CA ILE A 67 -4.69 13.32 -13.54
C ILE A 67 -3.75 14.25 -12.75
N ALA A 68 -3.95 14.39 -11.45
CA ALA A 68 -3.11 15.21 -10.58
C ALA A 68 -1.93 14.41 -9.98
N ASN A 69 -1.79 13.13 -10.31
CA ASN A 69 -0.77 12.22 -9.79
C ASN A 69 -0.74 12.15 -8.26
N THR A 70 -1.91 12.12 -7.61
CA THR A 70 -1.96 12.07 -6.15
C THR A 70 -1.52 10.72 -5.57
N ILE A 71 -1.54 9.65 -6.36
CA ILE A 71 -1.29 8.25 -5.97
C ILE A 71 -2.23 7.83 -4.83
N LYS A 72 -3.40 8.41 -4.80
CA LYS A 72 -4.39 8.19 -3.76
C LYS A 72 -5.77 7.96 -4.35
N SER A 73 -6.47 6.95 -3.82
CA SER A 73 -7.91 6.79 -4.01
C SER A 73 -8.68 7.55 -2.94
N ASN A 74 -9.77 8.21 -3.36
CA ASN A 74 -10.70 8.86 -2.45
C ASN A 74 -11.76 7.89 -1.89
N ASP A 75 -11.58 6.58 -2.08
CA ASP A 75 -12.48 5.55 -1.55
C ASP A 75 -12.41 5.50 -0.01
N LYS A 76 -13.56 5.75 0.63
CA LYS A 76 -13.73 5.77 2.09
C LYS A 76 -14.26 4.46 2.64
N ARG A 77 -14.68 3.53 1.77
CA ARG A 77 -15.29 2.26 2.18
C ARG A 77 -14.27 1.17 2.45
N VAL A 78 -13.20 1.16 1.66
CA VAL A 78 -12.11 0.20 1.84
C VAL A 78 -11.31 0.62 3.07
N LYS A 79 -11.51 -0.12 4.15
CA LYS A 79 -10.84 0.05 5.45
C LYS A 79 -10.65 -1.30 6.12
N LEU A 80 -9.69 -1.39 7.00
CA LEU A 80 -9.36 -2.62 7.73
C LEU A 80 -10.43 -2.94 8.81
N PRO A 81 -10.58 -4.20 9.21
CA PRO A 81 -9.98 -5.38 8.56
C PRO A 81 -10.69 -5.73 7.24
N LEU A 82 -9.97 -6.47 6.38
CA LEU A 82 -10.45 -6.87 5.06
C LEU A 82 -10.65 -8.38 4.98
N GLY A 83 -11.75 -8.80 4.40
CA GLY A 83 -12.05 -10.18 4.07
C GLY A 83 -12.28 -10.38 2.57
N VAL A 84 -12.22 -11.64 2.12
CA VAL A 84 -12.34 -12.01 0.72
C VAL A 84 -13.78 -11.85 0.24
N LEU A 85 -14.00 -11.04 -0.79
CA LEU A 85 -15.26 -10.95 -1.52
C LEU A 85 -15.34 -12.05 -2.59
N TRP A 86 -14.33 -12.16 -3.42
CA TRP A 86 -14.17 -13.20 -4.43
C TRP A 86 -12.68 -13.42 -4.78
N PHE A 87 -12.36 -14.55 -5.37
CA PHE A 87 -11.04 -14.87 -5.90
C PHE A 87 -11.13 -15.72 -7.17
N GLY A 88 -10.11 -15.69 -8.00
CA GLY A 88 -9.99 -16.51 -9.19
C GLY A 88 -9.74 -15.72 -10.47
N GLY A 89 -9.73 -16.39 -11.54
CA GLY A 89 -10.08 -16.16 -12.91
C GLY A 89 -9.51 -15.03 -13.73
N THR A 90 -8.40 -14.38 -13.48
CA THR A 90 -7.73 -13.66 -14.55
C THR A 90 -6.61 -14.51 -15.11
N SER A 91 -6.56 -14.68 -16.45
CA SER A 91 -5.35 -15.21 -17.05
C SER A 91 -4.22 -14.20 -16.86
N ASN A 92 -3.09 -14.66 -16.34
CA ASN A 92 -1.90 -13.83 -16.25
C ASN A 92 -1.30 -13.49 -17.62
N LEU A 93 -1.80 -14.09 -18.71
CA LEU A 93 -1.47 -13.72 -20.09
C LEU A 93 -2.19 -12.43 -20.52
N ASP A 94 -3.28 -12.07 -19.86
CA ASP A 94 -4.08 -10.87 -20.15
C ASP A 94 -3.60 -9.61 -19.42
N VAL A 95 -2.43 -9.65 -18.79
CA VAL A 95 -1.78 -8.53 -18.10
C VAL A 95 -0.42 -8.23 -18.71
N LEU A 96 0.06 -6.99 -18.52
CA LEU A 96 1.41 -6.62 -18.94
C LEU A 96 2.47 -7.32 -18.09
N PRO A 97 3.68 -7.51 -18.65
CA PRO A 97 4.83 -7.91 -17.85
C PRO A 97 5.06 -6.91 -16.71
N ARG A 98 5.33 -7.40 -15.54
CA ARG A 98 5.24 -6.62 -14.30
C ARG A 98 6.50 -5.86 -13.90
N HIS A 99 7.66 -6.20 -14.44
CA HIS A 99 8.87 -5.42 -14.17
C HIS A 99 8.86 -4.09 -14.94
N GLY A 100 9.41 -3.05 -14.29
CA GLY A 100 9.40 -1.70 -14.82
C GLY A 100 8.24 -0.85 -14.32
N HIS A 101 7.42 -1.35 -13.41
CA HIS A 101 6.29 -0.64 -12.79
C HIS A 101 5.33 -0.07 -13.83
N GLY A 102 4.90 -0.90 -14.77
CA GLY A 102 3.92 -0.53 -15.80
C GLY A 102 2.60 -0.04 -15.20
N PRO A 103 1.70 0.46 -16.06
CA PRO A 103 0.43 1.00 -15.61
C PRO A 103 -0.39 -0.08 -14.87
N PRO A 104 -0.99 0.28 -13.74
CA PRO A 104 -1.94 -0.58 -13.05
C PRO A 104 -3.27 -0.63 -13.80
N GLU A 105 -4.17 -1.47 -13.31
CA GLU A 105 -5.58 -1.44 -13.69
C GLU A 105 -6.22 -0.08 -13.37
N GLN A 106 -7.31 0.24 -14.08
CA GLN A 106 -8.19 1.36 -13.77
C GLN A 106 -9.56 0.84 -13.36
N ILE A 107 -10.17 1.48 -12.38
CA ILE A 107 -11.45 1.05 -11.80
C ILE A 107 -12.44 2.20 -11.88
N VAL A 108 -13.49 2.02 -12.67
CA VAL A 108 -14.49 3.06 -12.92
C VAL A 108 -15.89 2.42 -13.02
N ASN A 109 -16.85 3.01 -12.34
CA ASN A 109 -18.25 2.56 -12.39
C ASN A 109 -18.43 1.06 -12.17
N GLY A 110 -17.73 0.49 -11.17
CA GLY A 110 -17.84 -0.92 -10.81
C GLY A 110 -17.20 -1.88 -11.80
N ARG A 111 -16.31 -1.41 -12.67
CA ARG A 111 -15.55 -2.22 -13.64
C ARG A 111 -14.06 -2.04 -13.44
N VAL A 112 -13.33 -3.14 -13.50
CA VAL A 112 -11.86 -3.17 -13.53
C VAL A 112 -11.42 -3.30 -14.97
N PHE A 113 -10.63 -2.36 -15.46
CA PHE A 113 -10.05 -2.37 -16.80
C PHE A 113 -8.58 -2.76 -16.70
N ILE A 114 -8.18 -3.77 -17.47
CA ILE A 114 -6.83 -4.33 -17.43
C ILE A 114 -6.26 -4.36 -18.84
N GLU A 115 -5.10 -3.73 -19.00
CA GLU A 115 -4.33 -3.75 -20.23
C GLU A 115 -3.42 -4.99 -20.26
N GLY A 116 -3.47 -5.74 -21.36
CA GLY A 116 -2.54 -6.78 -21.72
C GLY A 116 -1.57 -6.33 -22.80
N MET A 117 -0.73 -7.23 -23.31
CA MET A 117 0.28 -6.89 -24.31
C MET A 117 -0.34 -6.41 -25.63
N SER A 118 -1.48 -6.96 -26.02
CA SER A 118 -2.22 -6.60 -27.24
C SER A 118 -3.72 -6.56 -26.97
N SER A 119 -4.14 -6.39 -25.74
CA SER A 119 -5.55 -6.46 -25.38
C SER A 119 -5.92 -5.48 -24.30
N LEU A 120 -7.22 -5.14 -24.27
CA LEU A 120 -7.86 -4.50 -23.13
C LEU A 120 -9.07 -5.32 -22.72
N SER A 121 -9.28 -5.51 -21.44
CA SER A 121 -10.42 -6.23 -20.89
C SER A 121 -11.10 -5.45 -19.78
N ALA A 122 -12.41 -5.66 -19.60
CA ALA A 122 -13.18 -5.15 -18.48
C ALA A 122 -13.80 -6.30 -17.68
N ARG A 123 -13.76 -6.17 -16.35
CA ARG A 123 -14.31 -7.14 -15.41
C ARG A 123 -15.20 -6.44 -14.39
N ASP A 124 -16.18 -7.16 -13.89
CA ASP A 124 -17.03 -6.69 -12.80
C ASP A 124 -16.24 -6.69 -11.48
N VAL A 125 -16.19 -5.55 -10.78
CA VAL A 125 -15.46 -5.38 -9.51
C VAL A 125 -15.96 -6.34 -8.43
N TYR A 126 -17.29 -6.61 -8.39
CA TYR A 126 -17.94 -7.31 -7.28
C TYR A 126 -18.01 -8.82 -7.47
N THR A 127 -17.76 -9.32 -8.69
CA THR A 127 -17.87 -10.75 -9.02
C THR A 127 -16.65 -11.31 -9.73
N GLY A 128 -15.74 -10.46 -10.20
CA GLY A 128 -14.58 -10.86 -11.01
C GLY A 128 -14.92 -11.33 -12.41
N ARG A 129 -16.22 -11.34 -12.78
CA ARG A 129 -16.68 -11.85 -14.08
C ARG A 129 -16.14 -11.00 -15.23
N LEU A 130 -15.57 -11.64 -16.26
CA LEU A 130 -15.20 -10.98 -17.51
C LEU A 130 -16.47 -10.44 -18.20
N LEU A 131 -16.50 -9.14 -18.45
CA LEU A 131 -17.57 -8.48 -19.18
C LEU A 131 -17.28 -8.47 -20.68
N TRP A 132 -16.08 -8.04 -21.06
CA TRP A 132 -15.58 -8.08 -22.40
C TRP A 132 -14.05 -8.11 -22.44
N LYS A 133 -13.50 -8.58 -23.55
CA LYS A 133 -12.07 -8.52 -23.89
C LYS A 133 -11.94 -8.25 -25.39
N ARG A 134 -11.05 -7.34 -25.76
CA ARG A 134 -10.73 -7.02 -27.15
C ARG A 134 -9.23 -7.09 -27.39
N GLU A 135 -8.86 -7.57 -28.56
CA GLU A 135 -7.48 -7.61 -29.04
C GLU A 135 -7.23 -6.41 -29.97
N PHE A 136 -6.03 -5.82 -29.84
CA PHE A 136 -5.57 -4.67 -30.62
C PHE A 136 -4.12 -4.91 -31.04
N GLY A 137 -3.89 -5.28 -32.30
CA GLY A 137 -2.58 -5.68 -32.81
C GLY A 137 -1.50 -4.60 -32.66
N ASP A 138 -1.87 -3.32 -32.78
CA ASP A 138 -0.96 -2.19 -32.72
C ASP A 138 -1.15 -1.34 -31.45
N LEU A 139 -1.38 -1.98 -30.31
CA LEU A 139 -1.61 -1.25 -29.06
C LEU A 139 -0.41 -0.37 -28.64
N GLY A 140 0.81 -0.70 -29.11
CA GLY A 140 2.00 0.12 -28.88
C GLY A 140 2.64 -0.03 -27.52
N THR A 141 1.98 -0.69 -26.57
CA THR A 141 2.53 -0.99 -25.24
C THR A 141 3.69 -1.95 -25.35
N PHE A 142 3.62 -2.85 -26.33
CA PHE A 142 4.59 -3.90 -26.58
C PHE A 142 5.99 -3.37 -26.81
N ASP A 143 6.14 -2.27 -27.52
CA ASP A 143 7.44 -1.64 -27.81
C ASP A 143 8.22 -1.21 -26.56
N VAL A 144 7.53 -0.99 -25.45
CA VAL A 144 8.15 -0.62 -24.16
C VAL A 144 8.41 -1.84 -23.31
N TYR A 145 7.54 -2.86 -23.37
CA TYR A 145 7.61 -4.06 -22.54
C TYR A 145 8.25 -5.25 -23.21
N PHE A 146 8.54 -5.15 -24.51
CA PHE A 146 9.13 -6.22 -25.29
C PHE A 146 10.50 -5.81 -25.83
N ASP A 147 11.49 -6.62 -25.55
CA ASP A 147 12.80 -6.56 -26.19
C ASP A 147 12.94 -7.77 -27.10
N ASN A 148 13.01 -7.54 -28.42
CA ASN A 148 13.12 -8.60 -29.42
C ASN A 148 14.48 -9.34 -29.39
N THR A 149 15.43 -8.92 -28.56
CA THR A 149 16.67 -9.68 -28.30
C THR A 149 16.39 -11.11 -27.84
N TYR A 150 15.24 -11.35 -27.21
CA TYR A 150 14.86 -12.65 -26.68
C TYR A 150 13.69 -13.30 -27.41
N GLU A 151 13.28 -12.71 -28.55
CA GLU A 151 12.20 -13.27 -29.36
C GLU A 151 12.53 -14.71 -29.77
N ASP A 152 11.52 -15.58 -29.66
CA ASP A 152 11.61 -17.03 -29.97
C ASP A 152 12.67 -17.81 -29.15
N THR A 153 13.15 -17.25 -28.05
CA THR A 153 14.04 -17.93 -27.09
C THR A 153 13.27 -18.33 -25.83
N PRO A 154 13.82 -19.21 -24.95
CA PRO A 154 13.25 -19.49 -23.65
C PRO A 154 13.10 -18.25 -22.74
N LEU A 155 13.76 -17.15 -23.06
CA LEU A 155 13.69 -15.89 -22.34
C LEU A 155 12.69 -14.89 -22.97
N ASP A 156 11.97 -15.31 -24.01
CA ASP A 156 10.92 -14.49 -24.64
C ASP A 156 9.95 -13.93 -23.58
N PRO A 157 9.67 -12.61 -23.60
CA PRO A 157 8.75 -11.98 -22.67
C PRO A 157 7.35 -12.59 -22.62
N LYS A 158 6.94 -13.32 -23.65
CA LYS A 158 5.69 -14.10 -23.67
C LYS A 158 5.68 -15.20 -22.61
N TYR A 159 6.86 -15.76 -22.29
CA TYR A 159 7.00 -16.95 -21.45
C TYR A 159 7.79 -16.68 -20.18
N ASN A 160 8.69 -15.72 -20.20
CA ASN A 160 9.60 -15.44 -19.11
C ASN A 160 9.53 -13.99 -18.62
N GLN A 161 10.07 -13.77 -17.44
CA GLN A 161 10.19 -12.48 -16.83
C GLN A 161 11.29 -11.70 -17.52
N VAL A 162 10.94 -10.64 -18.23
CA VAL A 162 11.87 -9.64 -18.70
C VAL A 162 11.76 -8.41 -17.82
N HIS A 163 12.90 -7.93 -17.36
CA HIS A 163 13.04 -6.74 -16.56
C HIS A 163 13.27 -5.54 -17.47
N ILE A 164 12.27 -4.66 -17.58
CA ILE A 164 12.35 -3.45 -18.41
C ILE A 164 12.29 -2.22 -17.50
N PRO A 165 13.44 -1.72 -17.02
CA PRO A 165 13.48 -0.54 -16.17
C PRO A 165 12.86 0.67 -16.88
N GLY A 166 12.09 1.45 -16.13
CA GLY A 166 11.53 2.70 -16.60
C GLY A 166 10.32 2.62 -17.52
N ALA A 167 9.71 1.43 -17.69
CA ALA A 167 8.46 1.30 -18.45
C ALA A 167 7.34 2.22 -17.90
N ASN A 168 7.34 2.49 -16.60
CA ASN A 168 6.43 3.44 -15.97
C ASN A 168 6.56 4.88 -16.50
N GLY A 169 7.69 5.24 -17.09
CA GLY A 169 7.90 6.57 -17.69
C GLY A 169 7.08 6.78 -18.96
N ARG A 170 6.81 5.72 -19.71
CA ARG A 170 5.91 5.79 -20.86
C ARG A 170 4.49 6.18 -20.45
N GLY A 171 4.01 5.69 -19.34
CA GLY A 171 2.65 5.88 -18.89
C GLY A 171 1.69 4.80 -19.43
N THR A 172 0.40 5.04 -19.25
CA THR A 172 -0.67 4.17 -19.75
C THR A 172 -1.06 4.53 -21.19
N ASN A 173 -1.58 3.54 -21.91
CA ASN A 173 -2.18 3.76 -23.24
C ASN A 173 -3.69 4.09 -23.17
N TYR A 174 -4.30 4.05 -21.99
CA TYR A 174 -5.73 4.28 -21.86
C TYR A 174 -6.09 5.06 -20.62
N VAL A 175 -7.22 5.72 -20.67
CA VAL A 175 -7.88 6.38 -19.53
C VAL A 175 -9.35 6.08 -19.57
N VAL A 176 -9.94 5.73 -18.42
CA VAL A 176 -11.35 5.38 -18.32
C VAL A 176 -12.12 6.48 -17.62
N THR A 177 -13.26 6.84 -18.21
CA THR A 177 -14.29 7.67 -17.61
C THR A 177 -15.60 6.89 -17.50
N PRO A 178 -16.60 7.40 -16.78
CA PRO A 178 -17.92 6.77 -16.77
C PRO A 178 -18.55 6.56 -18.16
N GLU A 179 -18.24 7.46 -19.12
CA GLU A 179 -18.84 7.47 -20.46
C GLU A 179 -18.02 6.71 -21.50
N PHE A 180 -16.70 6.79 -21.43
CA PHE A 180 -15.82 6.22 -22.44
C PHE A 180 -14.53 5.64 -21.85
N VAL A 181 -14.02 4.61 -22.54
CA VAL A 181 -12.62 4.22 -22.47
C VAL A 181 -11.90 4.90 -23.63
N TYR A 182 -10.96 5.77 -23.34
CA TYR A 182 -10.06 6.37 -24.33
C TYR A 182 -8.82 5.49 -24.45
N LEU A 183 -8.67 4.79 -25.55
CA LEU A 183 -7.58 3.82 -25.78
C LEU A 183 -6.72 4.26 -26.97
N VAL A 184 -5.45 4.51 -26.71
CA VAL A 184 -4.45 4.79 -27.75
C VAL A 184 -4.02 3.50 -28.43
N VAL A 185 -4.20 3.43 -29.73
CA VAL A 185 -3.75 2.36 -30.61
C VAL A 185 -2.97 2.99 -31.77
N GLY A 186 -1.66 2.87 -31.76
CA GLY A 186 -0.81 3.52 -32.74
C GLY A 186 -0.88 5.04 -32.65
N ASN A 187 -1.36 5.69 -33.71
CA ASN A 187 -1.52 7.14 -33.79
C ASN A 187 -2.96 7.62 -33.54
N GLN A 188 -3.85 6.74 -33.12
CA GLN A 188 -5.27 7.01 -32.93
C GLN A 188 -5.68 6.76 -31.49
N CYS A 189 -6.62 7.55 -31.00
CA CYS A 189 -7.31 7.34 -29.73
C CYS A 189 -8.73 6.85 -30.02
N LYS A 190 -8.99 5.57 -29.76
CA LYS A 190 -10.34 5.00 -29.85
C LYS A 190 -11.15 5.38 -28.63
N MET A 191 -12.43 5.69 -28.86
CA MET A 191 -13.42 5.84 -27.81
C MET A 191 -14.25 4.55 -27.76
N LEU A 192 -14.22 3.85 -26.65
CA LEU A 192 -14.95 2.58 -26.49
C LEU A 192 -16.03 2.74 -25.42
N ASP A 193 -17.12 2.01 -25.58
CA ASP A 193 -18.14 1.87 -24.55
C ASP A 193 -17.57 1.08 -23.35
N PRO A 194 -17.59 1.62 -22.12
CA PRO A 194 -17.01 0.93 -20.97
C PRO A 194 -17.73 -0.36 -20.58
N ALA A 195 -19.01 -0.52 -20.97
CA ALA A 195 -19.81 -1.69 -20.62
C ALA A 195 -19.63 -2.85 -21.62
N THR A 196 -19.41 -2.54 -22.89
CA THR A 196 -19.39 -3.55 -23.98
C THR A 196 -18.05 -3.63 -24.70
N GLY A 197 -17.19 -2.61 -24.60
CA GLY A 197 -15.95 -2.50 -25.36
C GLY A 197 -16.15 -2.10 -26.82
N GLU A 198 -17.38 -1.79 -27.27
CA GLU A 198 -17.68 -1.41 -28.67
C GLU A 198 -17.10 -0.05 -29.01
N ASP A 199 -16.69 0.12 -30.29
CA ASP A 199 -16.21 1.41 -30.79
C ASP A 199 -17.36 2.43 -30.82
N LYS A 200 -17.15 3.62 -30.25
CA LYS A 200 -18.07 4.75 -30.22
C LYS A 200 -17.55 5.95 -31.00
N GLY A 201 -16.22 6.02 -31.20
CA GLY A 201 -15.61 7.14 -31.91
C GLY A 201 -14.11 7.00 -32.02
N LEU A 202 -13.51 7.99 -32.66
CA LEU A 202 -12.09 8.07 -32.92
C LEU A 202 -11.61 9.51 -32.81
N ILE A 203 -10.50 9.74 -32.14
CA ILE A 203 -9.80 11.02 -32.06
C ILE A 203 -8.40 10.82 -32.63
N GLU A 204 -8.00 11.67 -33.56
CA GLU A 204 -6.69 11.64 -34.18
C GLU A 204 -5.87 12.87 -33.74
N LEU A 205 -4.57 12.68 -33.55
CA LEU A 205 -3.67 13.82 -33.38
C LEU A 205 -3.58 14.64 -34.67
N PRO A 206 -3.42 15.98 -34.57
CA PRO A 206 -3.17 16.80 -35.73
C PRO A 206 -1.89 16.35 -36.45
N SER A 207 -1.94 16.32 -37.78
CA SER A 207 -0.77 15.98 -38.60
C SER A 207 0.34 16.99 -38.40
N ASN A 208 1.60 16.50 -38.51
CA ASN A 208 2.77 17.36 -38.57
C ASN A 208 2.75 18.25 -39.83
N ALA A 209 3.62 19.25 -39.86
CA ALA A 209 3.70 20.18 -41.01
C ALA A 209 4.08 19.48 -42.34
N ASP A 210 4.76 18.33 -42.27
CA ASP A 210 5.11 17.49 -43.42
C ASP A 210 4.00 16.52 -43.85
N GLY A 211 2.84 16.56 -43.18
CA GLY A 211 1.70 15.69 -43.44
C GLY A 211 1.78 14.32 -42.76
N SER A 212 2.85 14.00 -42.06
CA SER A 212 2.96 12.76 -41.30
C SER A 212 2.05 12.79 -40.08
N LYS A 213 1.57 11.60 -39.68
CA LYS A 213 0.79 11.44 -38.44
C LYS A 213 1.73 11.14 -37.27
N PRO A 214 1.76 12.00 -36.23
CA PRO A 214 2.61 11.74 -35.07
C PRO A 214 2.10 10.57 -34.24
N GLU A 215 2.99 9.89 -33.52
CA GLU A 215 2.61 8.91 -32.51
C GLU A 215 1.94 9.61 -31.33
N TRP A 216 1.06 8.89 -30.64
CA TRP A 216 0.42 9.36 -29.42
C TRP A 216 1.30 9.06 -28.21
N GLY A 217 1.86 10.10 -27.57
CA GLY A 217 2.82 9.94 -26.47
C GLY A 217 2.19 9.78 -25.09
N PHE A 218 1.34 10.71 -24.70
CA PHE A 218 0.67 10.78 -23.39
C PHE A 218 -0.84 10.79 -23.57
N ILE A 219 -1.56 10.25 -22.60
CA ILE A 219 -3.02 10.38 -22.51
C ILE A 219 -3.45 10.68 -21.08
N GLY A 220 -4.37 11.65 -20.93
CA GLY A 220 -5.00 12.02 -19.67
C GLY A 220 -6.35 12.67 -19.88
N VAL A 221 -7.22 12.61 -18.89
CA VAL A 221 -8.53 13.29 -18.92
C VAL A 221 -8.64 14.22 -17.71
N TYR A 222 -8.96 15.47 -17.99
CA TYR A 222 -9.29 16.46 -16.99
C TYR A 222 -10.63 17.12 -17.34
N ASP A 223 -11.67 16.89 -16.56
CA ASP A 223 -13.02 17.36 -16.80
C ASP A 223 -13.50 17.02 -18.23
N ARG A 224 -13.81 18.02 -19.05
CA ARG A 224 -14.19 17.86 -20.45
C ARG A 224 -13.01 17.74 -21.42
N PHE A 225 -11.78 17.83 -20.94
CA PHE A 225 -10.60 17.84 -21.79
C PHE A 225 -9.96 16.45 -21.86
N LEU A 226 -9.69 15.98 -23.08
CA LEU A 226 -8.77 14.89 -23.33
C LEU A 226 -7.42 15.50 -23.70
N LEU A 227 -6.41 15.21 -22.89
CA LEU A 227 -5.03 15.65 -23.10
C LEU A 227 -4.26 14.58 -23.84
N GLY A 228 -3.64 14.92 -24.97
CA GLY A 228 -2.79 14.04 -25.75
C GLY A 228 -1.35 14.56 -25.85
N GLY A 229 -0.37 13.68 -25.65
CA GLY A 229 1.02 13.98 -25.95
C GLY A 229 1.31 13.74 -27.44
N VAL A 230 1.86 14.73 -28.14
CA VAL A 230 2.13 14.67 -29.57
C VAL A 230 3.58 14.19 -29.81
N GLY A 231 3.71 12.99 -30.37
CA GLY A 231 5.00 12.35 -30.62
C GLY A 231 5.77 12.03 -29.34
N PHE A 232 6.75 11.17 -29.44
CA PHE A 232 7.69 10.93 -28.38
C PHE A 232 8.94 11.82 -28.53
N ALA A 233 9.63 12.06 -27.43
CA ALA A 233 10.85 12.88 -27.44
C ALA A 233 11.95 12.28 -28.34
N ASN A 234 12.10 10.95 -28.35
CA ASN A 234 13.06 10.22 -29.17
C ASN A 234 14.46 10.87 -29.15
N TYR A 235 15.04 11.02 -27.94
CA TYR A 235 16.23 11.83 -27.70
C TYR A 235 17.42 11.43 -28.57
N ARG A 236 17.58 10.14 -28.88
CA ARG A 236 18.64 9.66 -29.76
C ARG A 236 18.55 10.30 -31.14
N GLU A 237 17.39 10.24 -31.75
CA GLU A 237 17.13 10.78 -33.07
C GLU A 237 17.07 12.31 -33.04
N SER A 238 16.24 12.88 -32.16
CA SER A 238 15.97 14.32 -32.12
C SER A 238 17.17 15.17 -31.68
N ARG A 239 18.14 14.59 -30.96
CA ARG A 239 19.37 15.26 -30.54
C ARG A 239 20.60 14.79 -31.32
N GLY A 240 20.46 13.92 -32.32
CA GLY A 240 21.56 13.38 -33.11
C GLY A 240 22.62 12.65 -32.26
N ILE A 241 22.19 11.98 -31.18
CA ILE A 241 23.08 11.37 -30.20
C ILE A 241 22.95 9.85 -30.29
N ASP A 242 24.03 9.20 -30.68
CA ASP A 242 24.18 7.77 -30.60
C ASP A 242 24.57 7.40 -29.17
N PHE A 243 23.62 6.97 -28.39
CA PHE A 243 23.83 6.44 -27.05
C PHE A 243 23.93 4.93 -27.12
N PRO A 244 24.99 4.33 -26.59
CA PRO A 244 24.96 2.91 -26.28
C PRO A 244 23.76 2.63 -25.36
N ALA A 245 22.95 1.67 -25.74
CA ALA A 245 21.70 1.32 -25.03
C ALA A 245 21.91 1.08 -23.53
N ASP A 246 23.10 0.61 -23.15
CA ASP A 246 23.55 0.27 -21.81
C ASP A 246 23.87 1.45 -20.89
N LYS A 247 24.16 2.65 -21.45
CA LYS A 247 24.54 3.83 -20.65
C LYS A 247 23.39 4.74 -20.24
N LEU A 248 22.19 4.51 -20.76
CA LEU A 248 20.99 5.28 -20.40
C LEU A 248 20.28 4.77 -19.14
N LEU A 249 20.75 3.65 -18.60
CA LEU A 249 20.17 3.01 -17.43
C LEU A 249 21.17 2.89 -16.29
N SER A 250 20.82 3.43 -15.15
CA SER A 250 21.75 3.49 -14.00
C SER A 250 22.06 2.12 -13.38
N ASN A 251 21.28 1.09 -13.58
CA ASN A 251 21.40 -0.17 -12.83
C ASN A 251 21.16 -1.46 -13.61
N SER A 252 20.98 -1.45 -14.93
CA SER A 252 20.87 -2.71 -15.65
C SER A 252 22.22 -3.11 -16.26
N LYS A 253 22.79 -4.17 -15.77
CA LYS A 253 23.98 -4.81 -16.37
C LYS A 253 23.70 -5.40 -17.76
N LYS A 254 22.50 -5.21 -18.34
CA LYS A 254 22.01 -5.93 -19.53
C LYS A 254 21.28 -5.09 -20.58
N GLY A 255 21.55 -3.80 -20.74
CA GLY A 255 21.13 -3.04 -21.94
C GLY A 255 19.64 -2.83 -22.19
N PHE A 256 18.76 -3.18 -21.26
CA PHE A 256 17.33 -2.99 -21.38
C PHE A 256 16.91 -1.57 -21.00
N GLY A 257 16.19 -0.84 -21.87
CA GLY A 257 15.46 0.37 -21.48
C GLY A 257 15.84 1.67 -22.15
N SER A 258 16.65 1.68 -23.20
CA SER A 258 16.87 2.88 -24.01
C SER A 258 15.56 3.39 -24.63
N LYS A 259 14.66 2.48 -25.02
CA LYS A 259 13.32 2.80 -25.53
C LYS A 259 12.43 3.47 -24.47
N SER A 260 12.55 3.09 -23.20
CA SER A 260 11.75 3.68 -22.13
C SER A 260 12.02 5.17 -21.94
N LEU A 261 13.27 5.59 -22.02
CA LEU A 261 13.63 7.01 -21.90
C LEU A 261 13.13 7.82 -23.10
N ASP A 262 13.34 7.31 -24.34
CA ASP A 262 12.89 7.97 -25.58
C ASP A 262 11.36 8.16 -25.61
N LYS A 263 10.61 7.26 -24.94
CA LYS A 263 9.15 7.27 -24.88
C LYS A 263 8.58 7.84 -23.57
N ALA A 264 9.41 8.38 -22.67
CA ALA A 264 8.96 8.93 -21.38
C ALA A 264 8.49 10.39 -21.43
N ALA A 265 8.60 11.03 -22.59
CA ALA A 265 8.21 12.43 -22.79
C ALA A 265 7.67 12.66 -24.22
N SER A 266 6.91 13.74 -24.39
CA SER A 266 6.33 14.17 -25.66
C SER A 266 6.87 15.52 -26.11
N LYS A 267 6.83 15.75 -27.44
CA LYS A 267 7.29 17.01 -28.09
C LYS A 267 6.28 18.15 -27.91
N ALA A 268 5.01 17.83 -27.76
CA ALA A 268 3.93 18.78 -27.54
C ALA A 268 2.79 18.15 -26.77
N ILE A 269 1.89 18.97 -26.26
CA ILE A 269 0.61 18.56 -25.67
C ILE A 269 -0.52 19.22 -26.48
N VAL A 270 -1.59 18.48 -26.68
CA VAL A 270 -2.82 18.92 -27.34
C VAL A 270 -4.01 18.62 -26.46
N ALA A 271 -4.98 19.50 -26.41
CA ALA A 271 -6.25 19.26 -25.74
C ALA A 271 -7.38 19.16 -26.74
N PHE A 272 -8.23 18.17 -26.52
CA PHE A 272 -9.49 17.99 -27.26
C PHE A 272 -10.67 18.15 -26.30
N ASP A 273 -11.80 18.59 -26.84
CA ASP A 273 -13.07 18.31 -26.19
C ASP A 273 -13.32 16.78 -26.27
N ARG A 274 -13.34 16.11 -25.12
CA ARG A 274 -13.33 14.65 -25.06
C ARG A 274 -14.61 13.98 -25.60
N HIS A 275 -15.70 14.71 -25.72
CA HIS A 275 -16.97 14.17 -26.22
C HIS A 275 -17.08 14.31 -27.72
N THR A 276 -16.57 15.40 -28.27
CA THR A 276 -16.69 15.72 -29.72
C THR A 276 -15.43 15.36 -30.50
N GLY A 277 -14.30 15.15 -29.83
CA GLY A 277 -12.99 14.96 -30.46
C GLY A 277 -12.43 16.24 -31.11
N LYS A 278 -13.06 17.40 -30.91
CA LYS A 278 -12.59 18.66 -31.47
C LYS A 278 -11.33 19.11 -30.77
N GLU A 279 -10.27 19.40 -31.54
CA GLU A 279 -9.08 20.08 -31.05
C GLU A 279 -9.42 21.46 -30.52
N LEU A 280 -8.96 21.77 -29.31
CA LEU A 280 -9.15 23.06 -28.66
C LEU A 280 -7.89 23.92 -28.72
N TRP A 281 -6.75 23.34 -28.41
CA TRP A 281 -5.44 23.98 -28.43
C TRP A 281 -4.30 22.98 -28.49
N ARG A 282 -3.13 23.46 -28.94
CA ARG A 282 -1.86 22.73 -28.93
C ARG A 282 -0.74 23.63 -28.43
N VAL A 283 0.20 23.08 -27.67
CA VAL A 283 1.39 23.77 -27.19
C VAL A 283 2.60 22.85 -27.37
N ASP A 284 3.64 23.38 -28.03
CA ASP A 284 4.90 22.68 -28.23
C ASP A 284 5.82 22.87 -27.00
N ALA A 285 6.55 21.82 -26.61
CA ALA A 285 7.56 21.88 -25.57
C ALA A 285 8.77 22.67 -26.05
N LYS A 286 9.44 23.39 -25.15
CA LYS A 286 10.76 23.99 -25.43
C LYS A 286 11.86 22.92 -25.48
N HIS A 287 11.67 21.85 -24.68
CA HIS A 287 12.55 20.68 -24.59
C HIS A 287 11.75 19.39 -24.84
N SER A 288 11.09 18.92 -23.79
CA SER A 288 10.16 17.81 -23.84
C SER A 288 9.27 17.80 -22.59
N PHE A 289 7.97 17.54 -22.74
CA PHE A 289 7.05 17.38 -21.63
C PHE A 289 7.10 15.95 -21.10
N TRP A 290 7.61 15.79 -19.88
CA TRP A 290 7.67 14.48 -19.21
C TRP A 290 6.28 13.97 -18.86
N HIS A 291 5.96 12.71 -19.21
CA HIS A 291 4.63 12.15 -18.99
C HIS A 291 4.25 12.14 -17.50
N ASN A 292 5.17 11.73 -16.61
CA ASN A 292 4.95 11.79 -15.17
C ASN A 292 4.99 13.22 -14.59
N GLY A 293 5.36 14.18 -15.38
CA GLY A 293 5.37 15.60 -15.07
C GLY A 293 4.26 16.39 -15.78
N ILE A 294 3.23 15.72 -16.33
CA ILE A 294 2.01 16.35 -16.83
C ILE A 294 0.90 16.07 -15.83
N VAL A 295 0.39 17.11 -15.17
CA VAL A 295 -0.73 17.01 -14.23
C VAL A 295 -1.74 18.13 -14.48
N ALA A 296 -2.98 17.91 -14.06
CA ALA A 296 -4.03 18.92 -14.21
C ALA A 296 -4.91 19.04 -12.95
N GLY A 297 -5.42 20.24 -12.74
CA GLY A 297 -6.32 20.59 -11.64
C GLY A 297 -6.43 22.11 -11.48
N GLY A 298 -7.47 22.60 -10.79
CA GLY A 298 -7.70 24.02 -10.59
C GLY A 298 -7.77 24.83 -11.88
N GLU A 299 -8.42 24.27 -12.93
CA GLU A 299 -8.56 24.85 -14.27
C GLU A 299 -7.22 25.03 -15.04
N ARG A 300 -6.17 24.30 -14.65
CA ARG A 300 -4.81 24.40 -15.20
C ARG A 300 -4.24 23.04 -15.59
N VAL A 301 -3.33 23.07 -16.56
CA VAL A 301 -2.45 21.96 -16.92
C VAL A 301 -1.02 22.39 -16.63
N TYR A 302 -0.32 21.60 -15.85
CA TYR A 302 1.07 21.84 -15.47
C TYR A 302 1.97 20.83 -16.18
N CYS A 303 3.09 21.31 -16.72
CA CYS A 303 4.04 20.47 -17.43
C CYS A 303 5.47 20.73 -16.95
N LEU A 304 6.21 19.63 -16.73
CA LEU A 304 7.65 19.66 -16.54
C LEU A 304 8.32 19.54 -17.91
N ASP A 305 8.99 20.62 -18.33
CA ASP A 305 9.59 20.78 -19.65
C ASP A 305 11.15 20.82 -19.54
N ARG A 306 11.77 19.67 -19.80
CA ARG A 306 13.23 19.50 -19.66
C ARG A 306 13.75 18.33 -20.49
N ASP A 307 15.05 18.36 -20.82
CA ASP A 307 15.75 17.18 -21.33
C ASP A 307 16.24 16.29 -20.15
N PRO A 308 16.44 14.98 -20.36
CA PRO A 308 17.09 14.12 -19.39
C PRO A 308 18.52 14.58 -19.08
N SER A 309 18.95 14.42 -17.82
CA SER A 309 20.31 14.79 -17.42
C SER A 309 21.37 14.03 -18.19
N SER A 310 21.14 12.75 -18.46
CA SER A 310 22.04 11.91 -19.27
C SER A 310 22.19 12.41 -20.71
N VAL A 311 21.10 12.93 -21.30
CA VAL A 311 21.11 13.53 -22.64
C VAL A 311 21.89 14.86 -22.63
N ALA A 312 21.58 15.73 -21.67
CA ALA A 312 22.25 17.00 -21.50
C ALA A 312 23.79 16.82 -21.32
N ASP A 313 24.20 15.88 -20.49
CA ASP A 313 25.60 15.54 -20.25
C ASP A 313 26.28 14.99 -21.51
N ALA A 314 25.60 14.18 -22.30
CA ALA A 314 26.15 13.66 -23.55
C ALA A 314 26.32 14.76 -24.60
N MET A 315 25.36 15.68 -24.73
CA MET A 315 25.50 16.85 -25.61
C MET A 315 26.67 17.73 -25.19
N LYS A 316 26.80 18.02 -23.89
CA LYS A 316 27.90 18.81 -23.35
C LYS A 316 29.28 18.18 -23.66
N ARG A 317 29.41 16.86 -23.48
CA ARG A 317 30.67 16.13 -23.85
C ARG A 317 31.01 16.21 -25.32
N ARG A 318 30.04 16.45 -26.19
CA ARG A 318 30.25 16.64 -27.67
C ARG A 318 30.37 18.08 -28.07
N GLY A 319 30.43 19.02 -27.12
CA GLY A 319 30.51 20.46 -27.41
C GLY A 319 29.22 21.03 -28.01
N ILE A 320 28.10 20.29 -27.91
CA ILE A 320 26.80 20.77 -28.37
C ILE A 320 26.22 21.63 -27.25
N SER A 321 25.85 22.86 -27.56
CA SER A 321 25.17 23.75 -26.62
C SER A 321 23.80 23.17 -26.23
N THR A 322 23.61 22.89 -24.94
CA THR A 322 22.31 22.55 -24.42
C THR A 322 21.52 23.84 -24.12
N PRO A 323 20.22 23.86 -24.34
CA PRO A 323 19.40 24.97 -23.86
C PRO A 323 19.56 25.10 -22.33
N SER A 324 19.76 26.35 -21.89
CA SER A 324 20.25 26.60 -20.53
C SER A 324 19.17 26.61 -19.45
N THR A 325 17.89 26.54 -19.82
CA THR A 325 16.80 26.75 -18.84
C THR A 325 15.64 25.79 -19.05
N TYR A 326 15.58 24.78 -18.19
CA TYR A 326 14.39 23.95 -18.00
C TYR A 326 13.30 24.71 -17.26
N ARG A 327 12.04 24.25 -17.33
CA ARG A 327 10.95 24.93 -16.68
C ARG A 327 9.85 23.98 -16.20
N ILE A 328 9.11 24.44 -15.19
CA ILE A 328 7.73 24.04 -14.96
C ILE A 328 6.87 25.14 -15.54
N VAL A 329 5.86 24.78 -16.31
CA VAL A 329 4.96 25.74 -16.93
C VAL A 329 3.51 25.35 -16.64
N SER A 330 2.68 26.38 -16.43
CA SER A 330 1.24 26.23 -16.26
C SER A 330 0.50 26.83 -17.45
N PHE A 331 -0.46 26.09 -17.96
CA PHE A 331 -1.37 26.51 -19.03
C PHE A 331 -2.80 26.57 -18.51
N ASP A 332 -3.58 27.51 -18.98
CA ASP A 332 -5.03 27.51 -18.84
C ASP A 332 -5.62 26.29 -19.57
N ALA A 333 -6.39 25.48 -18.86
CA ALA A 333 -6.86 24.20 -19.37
C ALA A 333 -7.83 24.34 -20.56
N ALA A 334 -8.57 25.46 -20.63
CA ALA A 334 -9.54 25.70 -21.69
C ALA A 334 -8.92 26.24 -22.97
N THR A 335 -7.82 27.01 -22.85
CA THR A 335 -7.28 27.81 -23.98
C THR A 335 -5.84 27.45 -24.35
N GLY A 336 -5.10 26.72 -23.50
CA GLY A 336 -3.69 26.45 -23.68
C GLY A 336 -2.76 27.66 -23.48
N LYS A 337 -3.33 28.80 -23.05
CA LYS A 337 -2.55 30.02 -22.80
C LYS A 337 -1.60 29.77 -21.62
N GLU A 338 -0.32 30.11 -21.80
CA GLU A 338 0.67 30.10 -20.72
C GLU A 338 0.27 31.12 -19.64
N LEU A 339 0.13 30.66 -18.39
CA LEU A 339 -0.22 31.48 -17.23
C LEU A 339 1.02 31.94 -16.47
N TRP A 340 1.96 31.02 -16.25
CA TRP A 340 3.22 31.27 -15.60
C TRP A 340 4.25 30.19 -15.91
N GLU A 341 5.53 30.49 -15.73
CA GLU A 341 6.63 29.55 -15.78
C GLU A 341 7.62 29.76 -14.63
N VAL A 342 8.22 28.66 -14.13
CA VAL A 342 9.32 28.66 -13.16
C VAL A 342 10.52 28.03 -13.83
N LYS A 343 11.71 28.67 -13.73
CA LYS A 343 12.96 28.21 -14.33
C LYS A 343 14.05 27.86 -13.33
N GLU A 344 13.85 28.19 -12.08
CA GLU A 344 14.86 28.00 -11.05
C GLU A 344 14.83 26.58 -10.48
N LYS A 345 15.99 25.93 -10.40
CA LYS A 345 16.19 24.61 -9.78
C LYS A 345 15.18 23.55 -10.26
N ILE A 346 15.00 23.45 -11.57
CA ILE A 346 14.13 22.43 -12.17
C ILE A 346 14.86 21.08 -12.18
N PHE A 347 14.25 20.07 -11.57
CA PHE A 347 14.80 18.73 -11.42
C PHE A 347 13.71 17.66 -11.47
N GLY A 348 14.14 16.40 -11.50
CA GLY A 348 13.24 15.25 -11.39
C GLY A 348 12.43 15.00 -12.65
N THR A 349 11.45 14.14 -12.51
CA THR A 349 10.58 13.63 -13.58
C THR A 349 9.12 13.68 -13.18
N TRP A 350 8.82 14.14 -11.95
CA TRP A 350 7.56 13.99 -11.27
C TRP A 350 6.96 15.32 -10.84
N LEU A 351 5.67 15.51 -11.17
CA LEU A 351 4.81 16.49 -10.56
C LEU A 351 3.61 15.81 -9.91
N GLY A 352 3.15 16.36 -8.79
CA GLY A 352 1.88 16.02 -8.15
C GLY A 352 1.13 17.30 -7.78
N TYR A 353 -0.19 17.32 -7.88
CA TYR A 353 -0.99 18.49 -7.57
C TYR A 353 -2.07 18.19 -6.53
N SER A 354 -2.18 19.07 -5.55
CA SER A 354 -3.24 19.05 -4.55
C SER A 354 -4.28 20.12 -4.88
N GLU A 355 -5.43 19.70 -5.39
CA GLU A 355 -6.52 20.60 -5.73
C GLU A 355 -7.08 21.32 -4.49
N LYS A 356 -7.18 20.60 -3.36
CA LYS A 356 -7.69 21.17 -2.10
C LYS A 356 -6.91 22.38 -1.61
N TYR A 357 -5.59 22.37 -1.79
CA TYR A 357 -4.70 23.42 -1.28
C TYR A 357 -4.13 24.32 -2.39
N ASP A 358 -4.44 24.05 -3.65
CA ASP A 358 -3.86 24.69 -4.83
C ASP A 358 -2.33 24.71 -4.79
N LEU A 359 -1.72 23.52 -4.48
CA LEU A 359 -0.29 23.34 -4.35
C LEU A 359 0.26 22.29 -5.34
N LEU A 360 1.32 22.67 -6.03
CA LEU A 360 2.05 21.84 -6.99
C LEU A 360 3.36 21.35 -6.38
N LEU A 361 3.52 20.04 -6.24
CA LEU A 361 4.73 19.38 -5.78
C LEU A 361 5.64 19.03 -6.96
N GLN A 362 6.87 19.53 -6.95
CA GLN A 362 7.99 19.04 -7.74
C GLN A 362 8.82 18.08 -6.90
N ALA A 363 8.97 16.84 -7.35
CA ALA A 363 9.74 15.81 -6.67
C ALA A 363 10.38 14.85 -7.67
N GLY A 364 11.15 13.88 -7.17
CA GLY A 364 11.62 12.74 -7.94
C GLY A 364 10.78 11.49 -7.67
N SER A 365 10.94 10.50 -8.52
CA SER A 365 10.28 9.20 -8.38
C SER A 365 11.28 8.04 -8.30
N GLN A 366 12.51 8.30 -7.81
CA GLN A 366 13.55 7.29 -7.71
C GLN A 366 13.08 6.10 -6.86
N ALA A 367 13.09 4.93 -7.47
CA ALA A 367 12.82 3.63 -6.86
C ALA A 367 13.50 2.54 -7.69
N SER A 368 13.42 1.29 -7.25
CA SER A 368 13.86 0.16 -8.08
C SER A 368 13.11 0.14 -9.41
N ASP A 369 13.77 -0.28 -10.47
CA ASP A 369 13.18 -0.49 -11.81
C ASP A 369 12.64 0.77 -12.50
N ARG A 370 13.10 1.95 -12.08
CA ARG A 370 12.72 3.22 -12.67
C ARG A 370 13.79 3.76 -13.62
N LEU A 371 13.44 4.83 -14.37
CA LEU A 371 14.36 5.49 -15.28
C LEU A 371 15.61 5.98 -14.58
N ALA A 372 16.75 5.98 -15.28
CA ALA A 372 18.02 6.46 -14.77
C ALA A 372 18.01 7.94 -14.37
N ASP A 373 17.14 8.72 -14.99
CA ASP A 373 16.98 10.16 -14.74
C ASP A 373 16.11 10.50 -13.52
N GLU A 374 15.53 9.47 -12.89
CA GLU A 374 14.77 9.63 -11.67
C GLU A 374 15.67 10.04 -10.51
N VAL A 375 15.24 11.02 -9.74
CA VAL A 375 15.99 11.50 -8.59
C VAL A 375 15.28 11.16 -7.28
N GLY A 376 16.07 11.00 -6.22
CA GLY A 376 15.60 10.73 -4.85
C GLY A 376 16.04 11.82 -3.87
N THR A 377 16.29 13.04 -4.35
CA THR A 377 16.74 14.15 -3.52
C THR A 377 16.09 15.44 -4.00
N GLY A 378 15.62 16.23 -3.03
CA GLY A 378 15.00 17.53 -3.28
C GLY A 378 13.48 17.45 -3.41
N MET A 379 12.79 18.40 -2.77
CA MET A 379 11.35 18.67 -2.92
C MET A 379 11.12 20.17 -2.98
N ARG A 380 10.16 20.57 -3.81
CA ARG A 380 9.71 21.96 -3.93
C ARG A 380 8.20 21.97 -4.08
N VAL A 381 7.56 22.91 -3.39
CA VAL A 381 6.11 23.10 -3.51
C VAL A 381 5.85 24.55 -3.93
N TYR A 382 5.01 24.69 -4.93
CA TYR A 382 4.61 25.97 -5.52
C TYR A 382 3.11 26.17 -5.37
N HIS A 383 2.68 27.44 -5.31
CA HIS A 383 1.27 27.78 -5.46
C HIS A 383 0.82 27.54 -6.90
N GLY A 384 -0.24 26.76 -7.08
CA GLY A 384 -0.76 26.43 -8.41
C GLY A 384 -1.20 27.65 -9.21
N LYS A 385 -1.76 28.65 -8.52
CA LYS A 385 -2.28 29.89 -9.12
C LYS A 385 -1.22 30.70 -9.85
N ASP A 386 -0.03 30.87 -9.30
CA ASP A 386 0.96 31.85 -9.78
C ASP A 386 2.41 31.33 -9.83
N GLY A 387 2.64 30.06 -9.50
CA GLY A 387 3.96 29.43 -9.54
C GLY A 387 4.93 29.93 -8.46
N LYS A 388 4.47 30.74 -7.49
CA LYS A 388 5.34 31.17 -6.40
C LYS A 388 5.74 30.01 -5.52
N LEU A 389 7.02 29.96 -5.15
CA LEU A 389 7.56 28.98 -4.22
C LEU A 389 6.90 29.12 -2.85
N SER A 390 6.30 28.05 -2.36
CA SER A 390 5.77 27.96 -1.00
C SER A 390 6.89 27.56 -0.02
N TRP A 391 7.57 26.45 -0.33
CA TRP A 391 8.74 25.98 0.42
C TRP A 391 9.62 25.07 -0.42
N GLU A 392 10.85 24.83 0.06
CA GLU A 392 11.83 23.94 -0.56
C GLU A 392 12.67 23.16 0.46
N ARG A 393 13.08 21.96 0.10
CA ARG A 393 13.97 21.06 0.86
C ARG A 393 14.97 20.41 -0.11
N ASP A 394 16.00 21.13 -0.50
CA ASP A 394 16.93 20.74 -1.57
C ASP A 394 17.78 19.49 -1.24
N THR A 395 18.06 19.23 0.04
CA THR A 395 18.90 18.12 0.51
C THR A 395 18.13 16.91 1.03
N LEU A 396 16.80 16.99 1.06
CA LEU A 396 15.95 15.90 1.54
C LEU A 396 16.09 14.67 0.63
N LYS A 397 16.52 13.55 1.21
CA LYS A 397 16.63 12.25 0.52
C LYS A 397 15.40 11.41 0.79
N TYR A 398 14.87 10.77 -0.25
CA TYR A 398 13.68 9.93 -0.18
C TYR A 398 13.60 8.96 -1.36
N SER A 399 12.66 8.04 -1.32
CA SER A 399 12.22 7.25 -2.47
C SER A 399 10.86 7.77 -2.94
N GLY A 400 10.64 7.79 -4.25
CA GLY A 400 9.40 8.21 -4.88
C GLY A 400 8.71 7.07 -5.65
N PRO A 401 7.59 7.34 -6.29
CA PRO A 401 6.87 8.61 -6.33
C PRO A 401 6.19 8.93 -4.99
N CYS A 402 6.02 10.22 -4.70
CA CYS A 402 5.43 10.71 -3.46
C CYS A 402 3.91 10.75 -3.53
N ILE A 403 3.25 10.31 -2.48
CA ILE A 403 1.79 10.28 -2.36
C ILE A 403 1.32 11.62 -1.76
N LEU A 404 0.28 12.23 -2.33
CA LEU A 404 -0.42 13.35 -1.74
C LEU A 404 -1.66 12.85 -1.00
N HIS A 405 -1.59 12.81 0.32
CA HIS A 405 -2.66 12.32 1.17
C HIS A 405 -3.07 13.39 2.18
N ARG A 406 -4.25 13.99 1.96
CA ARG A 406 -4.76 15.11 2.77
C ARG A 406 -3.75 16.28 2.77
N ASP A 407 -3.16 16.61 3.92
CA ASP A 407 -2.14 17.65 4.11
C ASP A 407 -0.71 17.08 4.14
N SER A 408 -0.53 15.86 3.72
CA SER A 408 0.74 15.14 3.84
C SER A 408 1.31 14.70 2.50
N ILE A 409 2.62 14.81 2.38
CA ILE A 409 3.43 14.16 1.35
C ILE A 409 4.02 12.90 1.99
N ILE A 410 3.57 11.72 1.58
CA ILE A 410 4.09 10.45 2.06
C ILE A 410 5.12 9.94 1.06
N THR A 411 6.35 9.70 1.53
CA THR A 411 7.43 9.16 0.69
C THR A 411 7.29 7.65 0.54
N ASN A 412 7.76 7.14 -0.58
CA ASN A 412 7.83 5.71 -0.80
C ASN A 412 8.95 5.10 0.06
N VAL A 413 8.84 3.81 0.33
CA VAL A 413 9.92 3.00 0.91
C VAL A 413 10.07 1.75 0.07
N ASN A 414 11.28 1.42 -0.31
CA ASN A 414 11.58 0.16 -0.98
C ASN A 414 12.29 -0.82 -0.02
N SER A 415 12.55 -2.04 -0.48
CA SER A 415 13.14 -3.11 0.33
C SER A 415 14.55 -2.81 0.85
N TYR A 416 15.20 -1.79 0.33
CA TYR A 416 16.62 -1.50 0.55
C TYR A 416 16.86 -0.14 1.20
N THR A 417 15.82 0.68 1.35
CA THR A 417 15.93 2.01 1.92
C THR A 417 14.95 2.18 3.07
N GLU A 418 15.38 2.89 4.10
CA GLU A 418 14.47 3.33 5.15
C GLU A 418 13.45 4.34 4.59
N SER A 419 12.28 4.37 5.21
CA SER A 419 11.30 5.42 4.94
C SER A 419 11.84 6.77 5.37
N ALA A 420 11.77 7.77 4.48
CA ALA A 420 12.01 9.15 4.88
C ALA A 420 10.83 9.72 5.69
N GLY A 421 9.71 8.99 5.76
CA GLY A 421 8.53 9.37 6.50
C GLY A 421 7.54 10.17 5.66
N ALA A 422 6.80 11.03 6.32
CA ALA A 422 5.87 11.96 5.71
C ALA A 422 6.23 13.41 6.07
N PHE A 423 5.81 14.34 5.20
CA PHE A 423 6.04 15.76 5.36
C PHE A 423 4.73 16.51 5.23
N ASP A 424 4.61 17.61 5.92
CA ASP A 424 3.47 18.50 5.78
C ASP A 424 3.51 19.20 4.42
N LEU A 425 2.44 19.11 3.65
CA LEU A 425 2.35 19.68 2.30
C LEU A 425 2.40 21.22 2.32
N LEU A 426 1.92 21.83 3.39
CA LEU A 426 1.81 23.29 3.50
C LEU A 426 3.14 23.93 3.95
N THR A 427 3.91 23.24 4.79
CA THR A 427 5.11 23.80 5.45
C THR A 427 6.41 23.10 5.08
N GLY A 428 6.35 21.86 4.56
CA GLY A 428 7.53 21.00 4.32
C GLY A 428 8.13 20.42 5.61
N GLU A 429 7.52 20.62 6.77
CA GLU A 429 7.99 20.05 8.02
C GLU A 429 7.74 18.55 8.09
N GLN A 430 8.63 17.85 8.76
CA GLN A 430 8.49 16.41 8.93
C GLN A 430 7.34 16.07 9.88
N LYS A 431 6.46 15.16 9.48
CA LYS A 431 5.39 14.65 10.35
C LYS A 431 6.00 13.83 11.48
N MET A 432 5.60 14.14 12.69
CA MET A 432 6.07 13.50 13.92
C MET A 432 4.97 12.67 14.54
N THR A 433 5.34 11.58 15.20
CA THR A 433 4.45 10.75 16.03
C THR A 433 5.07 10.51 17.39
N GLN A 434 4.24 10.25 18.38
CA GLN A 434 4.70 9.90 19.71
C GLN A 434 5.05 8.40 19.75
N ASN A 435 6.26 8.08 20.22
CA ASN A 435 6.64 6.69 20.45
C ASN A 435 5.75 6.11 21.57
N PRO A 436 5.04 4.99 21.32
CA PRO A 436 4.07 4.45 22.27
C PRO A 436 4.70 3.92 23.56
N ILE A 437 6.00 3.60 23.56
CA ILE A 437 6.71 3.01 24.70
C ILE A 437 7.42 4.06 25.54
N THR A 438 8.09 5.02 24.88
CA THR A 438 8.92 6.01 25.56
C THR A 438 8.28 7.40 25.68
N GLY A 439 7.12 7.60 25.06
CA GLY A 439 6.44 8.90 25.03
C GLY A 439 7.14 9.98 24.20
N LYS A 440 8.35 9.73 23.67
CA LYS A 440 9.14 10.73 22.95
C LYS A 440 8.62 10.94 21.54
N MET A 441 8.69 12.17 21.05
CA MET A 441 8.39 12.49 19.64
C MET A 441 9.48 11.93 18.73
N GLN A 442 9.05 11.32 17.62
CA GLN A 442 9.91 10.77 16.59
C GLN A 442 9.29 10.98 15.19
N PRO A 443 10.09 10.95 14.12
CA PRO A 443 9.54 10.99 12.76
C PRO A 443 8.56 9.86 12.51
N TRP A 444 7.39 10.18 11.95
CA TRP A 444 6.46 9.16 11.48
C TRP A 444 7.07 8.39 10.30
N LYS A 445 7.12 7.09 10.38
CA LYS A 445 7.69 6.20 9.36
C LYS A 445 6.84 4.95 9.23
N ILE A 446 6.93 4.30 8.07
CA ILE A 446 6.37 2.98 7.82
C ILE A 446 7.48 1.95 7.71
N THR A 447 7.21 0.71 8.09
CA THR A 447 8.10 -0.43 7.85
C THR A 447 7.63 -1.21 6.63
N ARG A 448 8.57 -1.75 5.89
CA ARG A 448 8.33 -2.60 4.74
C ARG A 448 9.47 -3.61 4.62
N SER A 449 9.12 -4.89 4.54
CA SER A 449 10.06 -5.92 4.15
C SER A 449 10.21 -6.00 2.62
N TYR A 450 10.72 -7.09 2.10
CA TYR A 450 10.95 -7.23 0.65
C TYR A 450 9.70 -6.94 -0.20
N GLY A 451 9.86 -6.05 -1.19
CA GLY A 451 8.82 -5.71 -2.16
C GLY A 451 9.28 -4.72 -3.21
N CYS A 452 8.80 -4.86 -4.44
CA CYS A 452 9.26 -4.09 -5.61
C CYS A 452 8.32 -2.93 -5.99
N ASN A 453 7.01 -3.02 -5.71
CA ASN A 453 6.03 -2.02 -6.17
C ASN A 453 6.12 -0.70 -5.40
N SER A 454 5.55 0.35 -5.99
CA SER A 454 5.32 1.61 -5.28
C SER A 454 4.16 1.47 -4.30
N ILE A 455 4.23 2.24 -3.22
CA ILE A 455 3.13 2.38 -2.27
C ILE A 455 2.04 3.22 -2.92
N ILE A 456 0.78 2.84 -2.73
CA ILE A 456 -0.40 3.63 -3.07
C ILE A 456 -1.28 3.82 -1.84
N ALA A 457 -2.07 4.88 -1.83
CA ALA A 457 -2.94 5.20 -0.71
C ALA A 457 -4.42 5.10 -1.07
N SER A 458 -5.23 4.81 -0.06
CA SER A 458 -6.65 5.17 0.00
C SER A 458 -6.89 6.18 1.11
N GLU A 459 -8.14 6.54 1.38
CA GLU A 459 -8.45 7.40 2.53
C GLU A 459 -8.02 6.79 3.87
N ASN A 460 -8.01 5.45 3.99
CA ASN A 460 -7.86 4.76 5.25
C ASN A 460 -6.55 3.99 5.41
N MET A 461 -5.86 3.69 4.32
CA MET A 461 -4.67 2.85 4.38
C MET A 461 -3.71 3.06 3.20
N LEU A 462 -2.47 2.67 3.42
CA LEU A 462 -1.49 2.44 2.36
C LEU A 462 -1.51 0.96 1.98
N THR A 463 -1.30 0.67 0.71
CA THR A 463 -1.21 -0.68 0.18
C THR A 463 0.08 -0.86 -0.61
N PHE A 464 0.74 -1.98 -0.42
CA PHE A 464 2.03 -2.28 -1.03
C PHE A 464 2.38 -3.76 -0.88
N ARG A 465 3.50 -4.16 -1.44
CA ARG A 465 4.09 -5.46 -1.18
C ARG A 465 5.10 -5.38 -0.04
N SER A 466 4.94 -6.22 0.99
CA SER A 466 5.89 -6.44 2.09
C SER A 466 6.02 -7.94 2.32
N GLY A 467 6.86 -8.57 1.50
CA GLY A 467 6.84 -10.02 1.31
C GLY A 467 5.64 -10.44 0.44
N ALA A 468 4.46 -10.55 1.04
CA ALA A 468 3.16 -10.71 0.38
C ALA A 468 2.46 -9.35 0.17
N ALA A 469 1.19 -9.36 -0.25
CA ALA A 469 0.34 -8.18 -0.26
C ALA A 469 0.14 -7.68 1.16
N ALA A 470 0.33 -6.37 1.36
CA ALA A 470 0.40 -5.76 2.67
C ALA A 470 -0.29 -4.40 2.71
N TYR A 471 -0.51 -3.93 3.91
CA TYR A 471 -1.11 -2.63 4.20
C TYR A 471 -0.38 -1.92 5.34
N TYR A 472 -0.61 -0.63 5.47
CA TYR A 472 -0.40 0.17 6.67
C TYR A 472 -1.71 0.89 7.01
N ASP A 473 -2.18 0.77 8.25
CA ASP A 473 -3.43 1.40 8.69
C ASP A 473 -3.21 2.87 9.04
N LEU A 474 -3.74 3.77 8.22
CA LEU A 474 -3.66 5.22 8.45
C LEU A 474 -4.67 5.74 9.48
N ASN A 475 -5.69 4.93 9.85
CA ASN A 475 -6.69 5.34 10.82
C ASN A 475 -6.24 5.11 12.26
N THR A 476 -5.59 3.96 12.51
CA THR A 476 -5.18 3.57 13.86
C THR A 476 -3.69 3.71 14.10
N ASP A 477 -2.89 3.86 13.03
CA ASP A 477 -1.42 3.86 13.12
C ASP A 477 -0.88 2.60 13.84
N SER A 478 -1.53 1.45 13.60
CA SER A 478 -1.16 0.18 14.26
C SER A 478 0.02 -0.55 13.61
N GLY A 479 0.50 -0.06 12.47
CA GLY A 479 1.67 -0.60 11.78
C GLY A 479 1.36 -1.30 10.46
N THR A 480 2.35 -2.07 9.98
CA THR A 480 2.30 -2.81 8.72
C THR A 480 1.80 -4.23 8.97
N GLY A 481 0.77 -4.64 8.24
CA GLY A 481 0.25 -6.01 8.26
C GLY A 481 0.16 -6.61 6.87
N ASN A 482 -0.05 -7.92 6.81
CA ASN A 482 -0.25 -8.67 5.58
C ASN A 482 -1.73 -9.00 5.35
N LEU A 483 -2.13 -9.00 4.08
CA LEU A 483 -3.49 -9.34 3.64
C LEU A 483 -3.70 -10.85 3.42
N GLY A 484 -2.79 -11.68 3.92
CA GLY A 484 -2.81 -13.12 3.68
C GLY A 484 -1.83 -13.55 2.58
N GLY A 485 -1.81 -14.84 2.26
CA GLY A 485 -0.76 -15.48 1.46
C GLY A 485 -0.76 -15.18 -0.05
N PHE A 486 -1.50 -14.20 -0.54
CA PHE A 486 -1.45 -13.82 -1.94
C PHE A 486 -0.40 -12.75 -2.20
N ARG A 487 -0.05 -12.58 -3.47
CA ARG A 487 1.01 -11.72 -3.90
C ARG A 487 0.49 -10.55 -4.71
N SER A 488 0.91 -9.34 -4.36
CA SER A 488 0.81 -8.22 -5.29
C SER A 488 1.88 -8.31 -6.38
N GLY A 489 1.63 -7.76 -7.55
CA GLY A 489 2.62 -7.60 -8.61
C GLY A 489 3.76 -6.64 -8.24
N CYS A 490 4.73 -6.49 -9.14
CA CYS A 490 5.68 -5.37 -9.08
C CYS A 490 5.01 -4.05 -9.48
N THR A 491 3.98 -4.09 -10.29
CA THR A 491 3.05 -2.99 -10.52
C THR A 491 2.25 -2.71 -9.25
N ALA A 492 1.93 -1.46 -8.98
CA ALA A 492 1.11 -1.04 -7.83
C ALA A 492 -0.38 -1.39 -8.10
N ASN A 493 -0.74 -2.66 -7.88
CA ASN A 493 -2.03 -3.24 -8.24
C ASN A 493 -2.95 -3.57 -7.06
N LEU A 494 -2.71 -2.97 -5.88
CA LEU A 494 -3.58 -3.13 -4.71
C LEU A 494 -4.43 -1.87 -4.57
N ILE A 495 -5.45 -1.72 -5.41
CA ILE A 495 -6.19 -0.47 -5.58
C ILE A 495 -7.53 -0.52 -4.87
N ALA A 496 -7.73 0.38 -3.90
CA ALA A 496 -9.01 0.61 -3.25
C ALA A 496 -9.89 1.48 -4.16
N ALA A 497 -10.90 0.89 -4.79
CA ALA A 497 -11.86 1.61 -5.62
C ALA A 497 -13.17 0.82 -5.75
N GLY A 498 -14.29 1.52 -5.92
CA GLY A 498 -15.62 0.91 -5.98
C GLY A 498 -16.07 0.29 -4.65
N GLY A 499 -15.44 0.65 -3.52
CA GLY A 499 -15.67 0.06 -2.22
C GLY A 499 -15.00 -1.31 -2.01
N VAL A 500 -14.07 -1.67 -2.90
CA VAL A 500 -13.36 -2.95 -2.93
C VAL A 500 -11.86 -2.70 -3.04
N LEU A 501 -11.05 -3.44 -2.31
CA LEU A 501 -9.63 -3.54 -2.61
C LEU A 501 -9.45 -4.53 -3.75
N ASN A 502 -9.14 -4.01 -4.92
CA ASN A 502 -8.92 -4.79 -6.14
C ASN A 502 -7.45 -5.22 -6.19
N ALA A 503 -7.22 -6.49 -6.49
CA ALA A 503 -5.89 -7.08 -6.63
C ALA A 503 -5.88 -8.09 -7.78
N PRO A 504 -5.88 -7.64 -9.04
CA PRO A 504 -5.73 -8.51 -10.19
C PRO A 504 -4.38 -9.24 -10.16
N ASP A 505 -4.33 -10.42 -10.76
CA ASP A 505 -3.09 -11.20 -10.83
C ASP A 505 -2.11 -10.61 -11.87
N TYR A 506 -1.18 -9.80 -11.39
CA TYR A 506 -0.04 -9.28 -12.18
C TYR A 506 1.24 -10.10 -11.97
N THR A 507 1.12 -11.39 -11.65
CA THR A 507 2.29 -12.22 -11.34
C THR A 507 2.87 -12.94 -12.57
N ARG A 508 2.45 -12.56 -13.77
CA ARG A 508 2.98 -13.14 -15.01
C ARG A 508 4.51 -13.17 -14.99
N THR A 509 5.03 -14.34 -15.29
CA THR A 509 6.47 -14.61 -15.49
C THR A 509 7.39 -14.38 -14.29
N CYS A 510 6.89 -14.15 -13.09
CA CYS A 510 7.74 -13.96 -11.92
C CYS A 510 8.04 -15.24 -11.16
N SER A 511 9.31 -15.44 -10.89
CA SER A 511 9.84 -16.53 -10.08
C SER A 511 9.98 -16.25 -8.58
N CYS A 512 9.62 -15.04 -8.10
CA CYS A 512 9.71 -14.76 -6.67
C CYS A 512 8.79 -15.68 -5.86
N SER A 513 9.13 -15.95 -4.61
CA SER A 513 8.33 -16.71 -3.65
C SER A 513 6.92 -16.15 -3.46
N TYR A 514 6.00 -16.92 -2.89
CA TYR A 514 4.58 -16.64 -2.68
C TYR A 514 3.72 -16.92 -3.91
N GLN A 515 3.19 -18.12 -3.92
CA GLN A 515 2.72 -18.81 -5.13
C GLN A 515 1.23 -18.66 -5.43
N ASN A 516 0.44 -17.97 -4.63
CA ASN A 516 -0.97 -17.76 -4.93
C ASN A 516 -1.09 -16.75 -6.06
N GLN A 517 -1.02 -17.24 -7.28
CA GLN A 517 -1.25 -16.49 -8.51
C GLN A 517 -2.74 -16.51 -8.80
N THR A 518 -3.46 -15.57 -8.19
CA THR A 518 -4.89 -15.41 -8.41
C THR A 518 -5.27 -13.95 -8.27
N SER A 519 -6.26 -13.53 -9.03
CA SER A 519 -6.94 -12.27 -8.75
C SER A 519 -7.80 -12.42 -7.50
N ILE A 520 -7.82 -11.39 -6.66
CA ILE A 520 -8.60 -11.37 -5.43
C ILE A 520 -9.23 -10.00 -5.23
N ALA A 521 -10.40 -9.97 -4.66
CA ALA A 521 -11.07 -8.76 -4.24
C ALA A 521 -11.41 -8.87 -2.75
N LEU A 522 -11.11 -7.81 -2.01
CA LEU A 522 -11.33 -7.75 -0.56
C LEU A 522 -12.27 -6.59 -0.22
N ILE A 523 -13.09 -6.79 0.80
CA ILE A 523 -13.99 -5.77 1.36
C ILE A 523 -13.80 -5.63 2.85
N HIS A 524 -14.22 -4.51 3.41
CA HIS A 524 -14.28 -4.34 4.87
C HIS A 524 -15.15 -5.42 5.51
N MET A 525 -14.55 -6.20 6.42
CA MET A 525 -15.18 -7.31 7.12
C MET A 525 -14.74 -7.30 8.59
N PRO A 526 -15.53 -6.71 9.50
CA PRO A 526 -15.13 -6.49 10.90
C PRO A 526 -14.73 -7.75 11.67
N ASP A 527 -15.26 -8.92 11.28
CA ASP A 527 -15.00 -10.20 11.94
C ASP A 527 -13.64 -10.81 11.62
N VAL A 528 -12.88 -10.23 10.66
CA VAL A 528 -11.55 -10.71 10.31
C VAL A 528 -10.53 -10.27 11.36
N GLU A 529 -9.74 -11.19 11.83
CA GLU A 529 -8.65 -10.91 12.76
C GLU A 529 -7.55 -10.10 12.09
N LEU A 530 -7.05 -9.07 12.77
CA LEU A 530 -6.07 -8.12 12.24
C LEU A 530 -4.85 -8.03 13.17
N TRP A 531 -3.66 -8.24 12.59
CA TRP A 531 -2.38 -8.11 13.27
C TRP A 531 -1.39 -7.34 12.40
N SER A 532 -0.47 -6.61 13.05
CA SER A 532 0.51 -5.76 12.38
C SER A 532 1.87 -5.82 13.06
N VAL A 533 2.84 -5.11 12.48
CA VAL A 533 4.15 -4.84 13.09
C VAL A 533 4.33 -3.33 13.13
N HIS A 534 4.43 -2.79 14.32
CA HIS A 534 4.54 -1.33 14.51
C HIS A 534 6.00 -0.86 14.36
N PRO A 535 6.29 0.17 13.56
CA PRO A 535 7.65 0.60 13.28
C PRO A 535 8.40 1.19 14.48
N SER A 536 7.67 1.75 15.44
CA SER A 536 8.28 2.42 16.60
C SER A 536 8.95 1.46 17.60
N THR A 537 8.63 0.17 17.54
CA THR A 537 9.22 -0.81 18.47
C THR A 537 10.70 -1.05 18.17
N ASN A 538 11.16 -0.82 16.94
CA ASN A 538 12.51 -1.13 16.49
C ASN A 538 13.50 0.05 16.50
N ALA A 539 13.03 1.28 16.71
CA ALA A 539 13.83 2.51 16.57
C ALA A 539 14.11 3.22 17.91
N ILE A 540 13.94 2.53 19.04
CA ILE A 540 14.09 3.15 20.36
C ILE A 540 15.56 3.14 20.76
N PRO A 541 16.17 4.28 21.11
CA PRO A 541 17.55 4.32 21.61
C PRO A 541 17.71 3.47 22.89
N LYS A 542 18.84 2.79 23.01
CA LYS A 542 19.23 2.10 24.24
C LYS A 542 19.15 3.01 25.46
N ASP A 543 18.86 2.44 26.63
CA ASP A 543 18.71 3.16 27.91
C ASP A 543 17.61 4.23 27.93
N SER A 544 16.64 4.13 27.02
CA SER A 544 15.41 4.94 27.09
C SER A 544 14.46 4.39 28.15
N LEU A 545 13.91 5.27 28.98
CA LEU A 545 12.95 4.88 30.01
C LEU A 545 11.64 4.42 29.36
N VAL A 546 11.09 3.32 29.84
CA VAL A 546 9.76 2.80 29.48
C VAL A 546 8.71 3.59 30.27
N GLU A 547 7.90 4.36 29.56
CA GLU A 547 6.80 5.12 30.19
C GLU A 547 5.48 4.38 30.09
N ASN A 548 5.30 3.64 28.98
CA ASN A 548 4.10 2.85 28.74
C ASN A 548 4.46 1.57 27.98
N LEU A 549 3.90 0.44 28.38
CA LEU A 549 4.17 -0.86 27.75
C LEU A 549 2.96 -1.77 27.87
N ALA A 550 2.25 -1.99 26.77
CA ALA A 550 1.22 -3.01 26.66
C ALA A 550 1.76 -4.22 25.91
N VAL A 551 1.64 -5.41 26.48
CA VAL A 551 2.11 -6.67 25.90
C VAL A 551 0.99 -7.67 25.80
N ASN A 552 0.81 -8.25 24.62
CA ASN A 552 -0.06 -9.37 24.37
C ASN A 552 0.78 -10.65 24.25
N PHE A 553 0.72 -11.50 25.25
CA PHE A 553 1.52 -12.71 25.29
C PHE A 553 1.03 -13.76 24.31
N GLY A 554 1.96 -14.33 23.52
CA GLY A 554 1.67 -15.35 22.53
C GLY A 554 0.90 -14.85 21.30
N ALA A 555 0.71 -13.54 21.17
CA ALA A 555 0.05 -12.95 20.02
C ALA A 555 0.88 -13.11 18.74
N PRO A 556 0.24 -13.12 17.55
CA PRO A 556 0.94 -13.27 16.27
C PRO A 556 1.39 -11.94 15.65
N GLY A 557 1.31 -10.86 16.39
CA GLY A 557 1.68 -9.51 15.93
C GLY A 557 1.18 -8.44 16.90
N ASP A 558 1.50 -7.20 16.57
CA ASP A 558 1.05 -6.03 17.30
C ASP A 558 -0.39 -5.66 16.95
N ARG A 559 -1.07 -4.98 17.87
CA ARG A 559 -2.41 -4.48 17.66
C ARG A 559 -2.65 -3.22 18.49
N ARG A 560 -3.36 -2.24 17.90
CA ARG A 560 -3.86 -1.11 18.66
C ARG A 560 -5.30 -1.35 19.07
N ASP A 561 -5.63 -1.16 20.35
CA ASP A 561 -6.99 -1.32 20.86
C ASP A 561 -7.88 -0.09 20.60
N SER A 562 -9.15 -0.16 20.98
CA SER A 562 -10.13 0.92 20.82
C SER A 562 -9.79 2.19 21.61
N ASN A 563 -8.92 2.09 22.63
CA ASN A 563 -8.45 3.23 23.41
C ASN A 563 -7.19 3.86 22.81
N GLY A 564 -6.66 3.31 21.71
CA GLY A 564 -5.43 3.75 21.07
C GLY A 564 -4.15 3.19 21.70
N GLU A 565 -4.24 2.23 22.65
CA GLU A 565 -3.08 1.58 23.25
C GLU A 565 -2.46 0.58 22.26
N LEU A 566 -1.14 0.65 22.08
CA LEU A 566 -0.40 -0.30 21.24
C LEU A 566 0.01 -1.51 22.08
N TRP A 567 -0.58 -2.66 21.81
CA TRP A 567 -0.24 -3.96 22.38
C TRP A 567 0.78 -4.64 21.47
N ILE A 568 2.00 -4.83 21.99
CA ILE A 568 3.07 -5.52 21.25
C ILE A 568 3.03 -7.02 21.50
N GLU A 569 3.41 -7.78 20.48
CA GLU A 569 3.58 -9.24 20.60
C GLU A 569 4.76 -9.62 21.50
N HIS A 570 4.61 -10.70 22.25
CA HIS A 570 5.73 -11.34 22.94
C HIS A 570 5.46 -12.84 23.16
N PRO A 571 6.38 -13.79 22.78
CA PRO A 571 7.63 -13.53 22.03
C PRO A 571 7.37 -13.06 20.58
N PRO A 572 8.34 -12.42 19.94
CA PRO A 572 8.15 -11.89 18.59
C PRO A 572 7.98 -13.05 17.58
N LEU A 573 6.95 -12.94 16.74
CA LEU A 573 6.66 -13.87 15.63
C LEU A 573 6.64 -13.15 14.28
N ALA A 574 6.07 -11.93 14.23
CA ALA A 574 5.87 -11.20 12.99
C ALA A 574 6.97 -10.16 12.72
N GLY A 575 7.60 -9.62 13.75
CA GLY A 575 8.60 -8.56 13.65
C GLY A 575 9.88 -8.82 14.43
N ASP A 576 10.77 -7.83 14.43
CA ASP A 576 11.93 -7.82 15.32
C ASP A 576 11.45 -7.67 16.79
N PRO A 577 12.15 -8.26 17.78
CA PRO A 577 11.79 -8.09 19.17
C PRO A 577 11.82 -6.61 19.57
N ALA A 578 10.86 -6.19 20.37
CA ALA A 578 10.94 -4.88 21.02
C ALA A 578 12.20 -4.79 21.88
N PRO A 579 12.89 -3.64 21.94
CA PRO A 579 14.14 -3.50 22.69
C PRO A 579 13.89 -3.39 24.21
N ILE A 580 13.11 -4.30 24.75
CA ILE A 580 12.71 -4.35 26.15
C ILE A 580 12.96 -5.77 26.65
N SER A 581 13.60 -5.90 27.81
CA SER A 581 13.78 -7.19 28.43
C SER A 581 12.47 -7.65 29.05
N ILE A 582 11.92 -8.75 28.53
CA ILE A 582 10.77 -9.46 29.12
C ILE A 582 11.23 -10.91 29.32
N GLN A 583 11.35 -11.32 30.58
CA GLN A 583 11.84 -12.64 30.95
C GLN A 583 10.76 -13.43 31.68
N THR A 584 10.64 -14.70 31.36
CA THR A 584 9.69 -15.64 31.95
C THR A 584 10.43 -16.85 32.51
N ASN A 585 9.79 -17.60 33.42
CA ASN A 585 10.33 -18.90 33.83
C ASN A 585 10.37 -19.89 32.65
N GLU A 586 11.28 -20.89 32.71
CA GLU A 586 11.52 -21.86 31.63
C GLU A 586 10.30 -22.71 31.24
N GLN A 587 9.36 -22.92 32.17
CA GLN A 587 8.18 -23.74 31.96
C GLN A 587 7.06 -22.98 31.26
N ALA A 588 7.17 -21.66 31.15
CA ALA A 588 6.18 -20.83 30.47
C ALA A 588 6.11 -21.15 28.95
N LYS A 589 4.92 -21.38 28.42
CA LYS A 589 4.71 -21.71 27.01
C LYS A 589 3.64 -20.81 26.43
N ALA A 590 3.92 -20.24 25.28
CA ALA A 590 2.93 -19.48 24.52
C ALA A 590 1.87 -20.43 23.95
N ALA A 591 0.61 -20.03 24.09
CA ALA A 591 -0.54 -20.71 23.50
C ALA A 591 -1.43 -19.71 22.78
N ARG A 592 -2.07 -20.13 21.68
CA ARG A 592 -2.90 -19.26 20.85
C ARG A 592 -4.03 -20.01 20.16
N ARG A 593 -5.18 -19.34 20.01
CA ARG A 593 -6.29 -19.71 19.13
C ARG A 593 -6.77 -18.48 18.33
N HIS A 594 -7.61 -18.70 17.36
CA HIS A 594 -8.30 -17.60 16.67
C HIS A 594 -9.31 -16.92 17.61
N ALA A 595 -9.41 -15.58 17.56
CA ALA A 595 -10.27 -14.80 18.45
C ALA A 595 -11.76 -15.18 18.34
N SER A 596 -12.20 -15.69 17.17
CA SER A 596 -13.57 -16.20 16.99
C SER A 596 -13.94 -17.39 17.87
N ALA A 597 -12.95 -18.05 18.52
CA ALA A 597 -13.19 -19.11 19.50
C ALA A 597 -13.69 -18.57 20.86
N PHE A 598 -13.61 -17.26 21.06
CA PHE A 598 -13.97 -16.58 22.31
C PHE A 598 -15.27 -15.78 22.12
N ALA A 599 -15.93 -15.47 23.23
CA ALA A 599 -17.14 -14.66 23.17
C ALA A 599 -16.83 -13.28 22.60
N ASP A 600 -17.73 -12.76 21.77
CA ASP A 600 -17.62 -11.44 21.17
C ASP A 600 -17.61 -10.36 22.26
N ASN A 601 -16.43 -9.80 22.48
CA ASN A 601 -16.16 -8.64 23.33
C ASN A 601 -14.95 -7.88 22.79
N ASP A 602 -14.77 -6.64 23.23
CA ASP A 602 -13.71 -5.74 22.79
C ASP A 602 -12.28 -6.28 23.01
N LYS A 603 -12.12 -7.35 23.79
CA LYS A 603 -10.83 -7.95 24.15
C LYS A 603 -10.76 -9.46 23.84
N SER A 604 -11.61 -9.99 22.98
CA SER A 604 -11.54 -11.40 22.55
C SER A 604 -10.19 -11.74 21.93
N TRP A 605 -9.60 -10.81 21.20
CA TRP A 605 -8.26 -10.93 20.64
C TRP A 605 -7.15 -11.06 21.70
N LEU A 606 -7.32 -10.47 22.90
CA LEU A 606 -6.37 -10.60 24.01
C LEU A 606 -6.52 -11.97 24.70
N LEU A 607 -7.74 -12.46 24.84
CA LEU A 607 -8.03 -13.79 25.39
C LEU A 607 -7.56 -14.93 24.47
N SER A 608 -7.39 -14.65 23.19
CA SER A 608 -7.03 -15.65 22.17
C SER A 608 -5.58 -16.15 22.27
N SER A 609 -4.76 -15.50 23.08
CA SER A 609 -3.35 -15.89 23.31
C SER A 609 -2.93 -15.67 24.76
N GLY A 610 -1.82 -16.27 25.15
CA GLY A 610 -1.27 -16.11 26.49
C GLY A 610 -0.15 -17.09 26.81
N PHE A 611 0.48 -16.92 27.97
CA PHE A 611 1.41 -17.88 28.54
C PHE A 611 0.73 -18.82 29.52
N THR A 612 0.90 -20.12 29.30
CA THR A 612 0.60 -21.18 30.26
C THR A 612 1.84 -21.44 31.14
N ASN A 613 1.64 -21.92 32.38
CA ASN A 613 2.71 -22.25 33.35
C ASN A 613 3.65 -21.06 33.65
N LEU A 614 3.18 -19.83 33.52
CA LEU A 614 3.92 -18.66 33.92
C LEU A 614 3.85 -18.45 35.43
N SER A 615 4.97 -18.62 36.11
CA SER A 615 5.08 -18.40 37.57
C SER A 615 5.94 -17.18 37.92
N GLU A 616 6.77 -16.71 37.01
CA GLU A 616 7.58 -15.51 37.19
C GLU A 616 7.69 -14.74 35.88
N LEU A 617 7.53 -13.42 35.98
CA LEU A 617 7.65 -12.46 34.87
C LEU A 617 8.51 -11.27 35.33
N LYS A 618 9.57 -10.96 34.60
CA LYS A 618 10.42 -9.77 34.82
C LYS A 618 10.33 -8.83 33.64
N ILE A 619 10.09 -7.57 33.89
CA ILE A 619 9.85 -6.54 32.90
C ILE A 619 10.90 -5.45 33.07
N GLY A 620 11.81 -5.30 32.13
CA GLY A 620 12.81 -4.24 32.14
C GLY A 620 12.18 -2.86 31.94
N LEU A 621 12.64 -1.87 32.71
CA LEU A 621 12.15 -0.49 32.68
C LEU A 621 12.97 0.43 31.79
N TYR A 622 14.03 -0.11 31.17
CA TYR A 622 14.85 0.58 30.20
C TYR A 622 15.07 -0.29 28.97
N THR A 623 15.17 0.38 27.84
CA THR A 623 15.43 -0.29 26.58
C THR A 623 16.83 -0.86 26.51
N ILE A 624 16.96 -2.00 25.86
CA ILE A 624 18.23 -2.72 25.63
C ILE A 624 18.68 -2.57 24.18
N GLU A 625 19.94 -2.87 23.92
CA GLU A 625 20.44 -2.99 22.56
C GLU A 625 20.00 -4.33 21.97
N VAL A 626 19.22 -4.29 20.91
CA VAL A 626 18.87 -5.48 20.12
C VAL A 626 19.96 -5.68 19.07
N LYS A 627 20.76 -6.71 19.19
CA LYS A 627 21.72 -7.10 18.14
C LYS A 627 20.91 -7.61 16.95
N LYS A 628 20.86 -6.83 15.88
CA LYS A 628 20.37 -7.35 14.59
C LYS A 628 21.37 -8.42 14.13
N GLU A 629 20.94 -9.64 13.98
CA GLU A 629 21.71 -10.62 13.22
C GLU A 629 21.83 -10.09 11.78
N VAL A 630 23.00 -9.56 11.46
CA VAL A 630 23.36 -9.25 10.09
C VAL A 630 23.52 -10.59 9.40
N VAL A 631 22.45 -11.06 8.77
CA VAL A 631 22.59 -12.10 7.75
C VAL A 631 23.46 -11.49 6.67
N SER A 632 24.75 -11.78 6.73
CA SER A 632 25.71 -11.36 5.71
C SER A 632 25.18 -11.87 4.38
N LYS A 633 24.66 -10.98 3.55
CA LYS A 633 24.44 -11.28 2.15
C LYS A 633 25.81 -11.57 1.56
N LYS A 634 26.12 -12.84 1.34
CA LYS A 634 27.10 -13.18 0.34
C LYS A 634 26.54 -12.65 -0.99
N ASP A 635 27.28 -11.81 -1.61
CA ASP A 635 27.06 -11.40 -2.99
C ASP A 635 27.01 -12.67 -3.86
N ASP A 636 25.79 -13.16 -4.10
CA ASP A 636 25.53 -14.23 -5.07
C ASP A 636 25.43 -13.58 -6.46
N ASP A 637 26.57 -13.03 -6.91
CA ASP A 637 26.88 -12.82 -8.33
C ASP A 637 27.63 -14.08 -8.81
N ASP A 638 26.93 -15.22 -8.90
CA ASP A 638 27.44 -16.34 -9.71
C ASP A 638 26.26 -17.17 -10.28
N ASP A 639 26.13 -17.11 -11.57
CA ASP A 639 25.25 -17.94 -12.39
C ASP A 639 25.73 -19.41 -12.35
N GLY A 640 25.18 -20.22 -11.46
CA GLY A 640 25.51 -21.63 -11.42
C GLY A 640 24.67 -22.46 -10.45
N LYS A 641 23.67 -23.12 -11.00
CA LYS A 641 22.90 -24.24 -10.49
C LYS A 641 23.38 -24.85 -9.16
N LYS A 642 22.63 -24.60 -8.08
CA LYS A 642 22.48 -25.56 -6.98
C LYS A 642 21.05 -25.50 -6.45
N GLU A 643 20.36 -26.60 -6.61
CA GLU A 643 19.11 -26.92 -5.92
C GLU A 643 19.27 -26.67 -4.42
N LYS A 644 18.55 -25.71 -3.84
CA LYS A 644 18.48 -25.52 -2.38
C LYS A 644 17.12 -26.01 -1.91
N THR A 645 17.15 -27.14 -1.24
CA THR A 645 16.11 -27.58 -0.30
C THR A 645 15.84 -26.48 0.73
N ALA A 646 14.57 -26.11 0.89
CA ALA A 646 14.13 -25.17 1.91
C ALA A 646 14.52 -25.66 3.31
N PRO A 647 15.01 -24.79 4.20
CA PRO A 647 15.24 -25.18 5.58
C PRO A 647 13.90 -25.43 6.25
N LYS A 648 13.74 -26.62 6.81
CA LYS A 648 12.68 -26.92 7.77
C LYS A 648 12.93 -26.06 9.01
N VAL A 649 12.03 -25.14 9.29
CA VAL A 649 12.00 -24.40 10.56
C VAL A 649 11.33 -25.32 11.57
N ASP A 650 12.12 -26.00 12.37
CA ASP A 650 11.63 -26.67 13.57
C ASP A 650 11.33 -25.59 14.63
N ALA A 651 10.06 -25.46 14.99
CA ALA A 651 9.54 -24.48 15.92
C ALA A 651 9.98 -24.69 17.39
N ALA A 652 10.97 -25.55 17.64
CA ALA A 652 11.37 -25.94 18.98
C ALA A 652 12.78 -25.48 19.45
N SER A 653 13.53 -24.69 18.63
CA SER A 653 14.93 -24.38 18.97
C SER A 653 15.29 -22.89 19.12
N VAL A 654 14.33 -22.00 19.32
CA VAL A 654 14.59 -20.55 19.52
C VAL A 654 14.56 -20.17 21.01
N VAL A 655 14.69 -21.09 21.92
CA VAL A 655 14.81 -20.77 23.35
C VAL A 655 16.12 -21.38 23.88
N SER A 656 17.21 -20.66 23.72
CA SER A 656 18.38 -20.65 24.63
C SER A 656 19.64 -20.25 23.86
N ASN A 657 20.03 -19.00 23.92
CA ASN A 657 21.43 -18.54 24.00
C ASN A 657 21.46 -17.02 24.23
N GLN A 658 21.11 -16.61 25.43
CA GLN A 658 21.62 -15.35 25.97
C GLN A 658 22.81 -15.70 26.88
N GLN A 659 23.99 -15.91 26.30
CA GLN A 659 25.21 -15.85 27.07
C GLN A 659 25.44 -14.37 27.45
N ALA A 660 25.38 -14.12 28.76
CA ALA A 660 25.77 -12.86 29.36
C ALA A 660 27.24 -12.55 29.02
N VAL A 661 27.44 -11.45 28.28
CA VAL A 661 28.75 -10.81 28.15
C VAL A 661 28.92 -9.95 29.41
N GLU A 662 29.77 -10.35 30.33
CA GLU A 662 30.21 -9.53 31.45
C GLU A 662 30.83 -8.22 30.92
N ALA A 663 30.10 -7.13 31.03
CA ALA A 663 30.62 -5.77 30.84
C ALA A 663 30.94 -5.20 32.21
N THR A 664 32.23 -5.10 32.54
CA THR A 664 32.76 -4.37 33.71
C THR A 664 32.69 -2.84 33.47
N SER A 665 31.51 -2.28 33.42
CA SER A 665 31.28 -0.87 33.60
C SER A 665 30.33 -0.69 34.78
N PRO A 666 30.54 0.29 35.70
CA PRO A 666 29.65 0.49 36.81
C PRO A 666 28.24 0.76 36.28
N THR A 667 27.29 -0.05 36.69
CA THR A 667 25.88 0.09 36.33
C THR A 667 25.44 1.49 36.79
N PRO A 668 24.91 2.34 35.90
CA PRO A 668 24.46 3.67 36.30
C PRO A 668 23.35 3.54 37.34
N VAL A 669 23.45 4.30 38.41
CA VAL A 669 22.41 4.34 39.46
C VAL A 669 21.17 4.95 38.81
N ARG A 670 20.13 4.15 38.58
CA ARG A 670 18.89 4.56 37.95
C ARG A 670 17.91 5.05 39.02
N PRO A 671 17.13 6.12 38.72
CA PRO A 671 16.15 6.64 39.64
C PRO A 671 15.01 5.65 39.87
N ILE A 672 14.49 5.62 41.10
CA ILE A 672 13.26 4.90 41.41
C ILE A 672 12.09 5.68 40.79
N ASN A 673 11.31 5.00 39.97
CA ASN A 673 10.09 5.50 39.37
C ASN A 673 8.88 4.76 39.94
N ARG A 674 7.70 5.37 39.83
CA ARG A 674 6.43 4.75 40.24
C ARG A 674 5.67 4.29 39.03
N TYR A 675 5.14 3.06 39.12
CA TYR A 675 4.40 2.42 38.05
C TYR A 675 3.04 1.91 38.52
N GLU A 676 2.16 1.76 37.55
CA GLU A 676 0.90 1.03 37.63
C GLU A 676 0.96 -0.14 36.68
N LEU A 677 0.54 -1.33 37.11
CA LEU A 677 0.54 -2.56 36.33
C LEU A 677 -0.86 -3.16 36.32
N GLU A 678 -1.38 -3.41 35.13
CA GLU A 678 -2.58 -4.22 34.91
C GLU A 678 -2.15 -5.58 34.33
N LEU A 679 -2.63 -6.65 34.93
CA LEU A 679 -2.40 -8.02 34.46
C LEU A 679 -3.74 -8.62 34.01
N PHE A 680 -3.71 -9.28 32.86
CA PHE A 680 -4.89 -9.87 32.23
C PHE A 680 -4.77 -11.38 32.27
N PHE A 681 -5.76 -12.05 32.85
CA PHE A 681 -5.75 -13.50 33.07
C PHE A 681 -7.00 -14.18 32.51
N SER A 682 -6.85 -15.47 32.18
CA SER A 682 -7.97 -16.40 31.93
C SER A 682 -7.70 -17.76 32.58
N ALA A 683 -8.75 -18.52 32.81
CA ALA A 683 -8.62 -19.86 33.42
C ALA A 683 -8.09 -20.93 32.44
N GLY A 684 -8.24 -20.72 31.15
CA GLY A 684 -7.48 -21.37 30.10
C GLY A 684 -7.95 -22.72 29.60
N ALA A 685 -9.15 -23.17 29.88
CA ALA A 685 -9.67 -24.41 29.32
C ALA A 685 -9.68 -24.38 27.78
N ASP A 686 -9.95 -23.21 27.21
CA ASP A 686 -10.04 -23.06 25.76
C ASP A 686 -8.68 -22.92 25.06
N LEU A 687 -7.61 -22.45 25.73
CA LEU A 687 -6.27 -22.35 25.17
C LEU A 687 -5.42 -23.62 25.39
N ALA A 688 -5.66 -24.36 26.46
CA ALA A 688 -4.90 -25.56 26.80
C ALA A 688 -5.13 -26.76 25.86
N LEU A 689 -6.20 -26.76 25.07
CA LEU A 689 -6.54 -27.86 24.14
C LEU A 689 -5.76 -27.85 22.81
N ALA A 690 -4.88 -26.86 22.59
CA ALA A 690 -4.08 -26.78 21.36
C ALA A 690 -2.77 -27.61 21.41
N SER A 691 -2.38 -28.16 22.56
CA SER A 691 -1.24 -29.06 22.69
C SER A 691 -1.71 -30.47 23.05
N ASP A 692 -1.75 -31.35 22.03
CA ASP A 692 -1.72 -32.82 22.17
C ASP A 692 -2.80 -33.48 23.06
N GLN A 693 -4.07 -33.47 22.66
CA GLN A 693 -4.95 -34.64 22.79
C GLN A 693 -6.38 -34.37 22.35
N GLU A 694 -6.77 -34.98 21.28
CA GLU A 694 -8.14 -35.07 20.74
C GLU A 694 -9.08 -35.99 21.60
N GLY A 695 -8.91 -36.02 22.91
CA GLY A 695 -9.63 -37.01 23.73
C GLY A 695 -10.34 -36.51 24.98
N ALA A 696 -10.09 -35.30 25.44
CA ALA A 696 -10.64 -34.82 26.73
C ALA A 696 -11.64 -33.69 26.55
N ARG A 697 -12.78 -33.98 25.94
CA ARG A 697 -14.01 -33.19 26.13
C ARG A 697 -14.89 -33.92 27.17
N LYS A 698 -15.06 -33.34 28.38
CA LYS A 698 -16.35 -33.12 29.05
C LYS A 698 -16.21 -32.71 30.52
N ASP A 699 -16.92 -31.64 30.84
CA ASP A 699 -17.63 -31.38 32.10
C ASP A 699 -16.83 -31.26 33.40
N ASN A 700 -15.88 -30.28 33.48
CA ASN A 700 -15.67 -29.58 34.74
C ASN A 700 -15.03 -28.22 34.45
N ALA A 701 -15.75 -27.14 34.75
CA ALA A 701 -15.20 -25.78 34.75
C ALA A 701 -13.97 -25.80 35.63
N ARG A 702 -12.77 -25.56 34.98
CA ARG A 702 -11.52 -25.45 35.72
C ARG A 702 -11.52 -24.12 36.46
N SER A 703 -11.38 -24.21 37.80
CA SER A 703 -11.03 -23.06 38.61
C SER A 703 -9.55 -23.15 38.97
N VAL A 704 -8.79 -22.09 38.73
CA VAL A 704 -7.42 -21.95 39.17
C VAL A 704 -7.32 -20.98 40.33
N VAL A 705 -6.50 -21.31 41.35
CA VAL A 705 -6.32 -20.47 42.54
C VAL A 705 -4.84 -20.23 42.74
N PHE A 706 -4.43 -18.98 42.88
CA PHE A 706 -3.03 -18.58 43.05
C PHE A 706 -2.90 -17.31 43.89
N ASP A 707 -1.67 -17.06 44.41
CA ASP A 707 -1.31 -15.81 45.05
C ASP A 707 -0.50 -14.91 44.10
N LEU A 708 -0.75 -13.62 44.14
CA LEU A 708 -0.04 -12.61 43.32
C LEU A 708 0.94 -11.83 44.19
N TYR A 709 2.21 -11.82 43.78
CA TYR A 709 3.28 -11.00 44.34
C TYR A 709 3.81 -10.04 43.27
N VAL A 710 4.11 -8.79 43.69
CA VAL A 710 4.80 -7.80 42.86
C VAL A 710 5.93 -7.20 43.70
N GLN A 711 7.16 -7.11 43.15
CA GLN A 711 8.37 -6.67 43.85
C GLN A 711 8.59 -7.39 45.19
N GLY A 712 8.25 -8.69 45.25
CA GLY A 712 8.37 -9.52 46.43
C GLY A 712 7.28 -9.31 47.51
N GLN A 713 6.37 -8.34 47.33
CA GLN A 713 5.25 -8.07 48.24
C GLN A 713 4.01 -8.84 47.79
N LEU A 714 3.31 -9.44 48.75
CA LEU A 714 2.01 -10.08 48.52
C LEU A 714 0.97 -9.02 48.22
N ILE A 715 0.43 -9.02 47.00
CA ILE A 715 -0.63 -8.11 46.59
C ILE A 715 -2.00 -8.67 46.90
N GLU A 716 -2.22 -9.95 46.56
CA GLU A 716 -3.49 -10.61 46.83
C GLU A 716 -3.29 -12.11 47.01
N LYS A 717 -4.00 -12.70 47.96
CA LYS A 717 -3.93 -14.13 48.28
C LYS A 717 -5.21 -14.83 47.78
N GLY A 718 -5.01 -16.01 47.16
CA GLY A 718 -6.13 -16.90 46.83
C GLY A 718 -7.01 -16.32 45.70
N ILE A 719 -6.43 -15.68 44.69
CA ILE A 719 -7.15 -15.22 43.49
C ILE A 719 -7.74 -16.44 42.80
N GLU A 720 -9.04 -16.51 42.66
CA GLU A 720 -9.74 -17.58 41.94
C GLU A 720 -10.26 -17.11 40.59
N ILE A 721 -9.95 -17.85 39.52
CA ILE A 721 -10.43 -17.60 38.16
C ILE A 721 -11.09 -18.87 37.64
N SER A 722 -12.35 -18.76 37.17
CA SER A 722 -13.08 -19.87 36.58
C SER A 722 -13.29 -19.72 35.08
N ASP A 723 -13.44 -20.84 34.37
CA ASP A 723 -13.68 -20.89 32.91
C ASP A 723 -15.03 -20.26 32.47
N ALA A 724 -15.93 -19.94 33.42
CA ALA A 724 -17.17 -19.30 33.11
C ALA A 724 -17.08 -17.83 32.74
N ALA A 725 -15.89 -17.22 32.91
CA ALA A 725 -15.63 -15.82 32.59
C ALA A 725 -15.45 -15.60 31.09
N LYS A 726 -16.39 -14.91 30.45
CA LYS A 726 -16.30 -14.53 29.03
C LYS A 726 -15.42 -13.31 28.74
N ALA A 727 -14.80 -12.72 29.77
CA ALA A 727 -13.94 -11.54 29.68
C ALA A 727 -12.64 -11.82 30.45
N PRO A 728 -11.51 -11.16 30.12
CA PRO A 728 -10.28 -11.31 30.89
C PRO A 728 -10.50 -10.86 32.32
N PHE A 729 -9.97 -11.65 33.26
CA PHE A 729 -9.91 -11.27 34.65
C PHE A 729 -8.73 -10.30 34.83
N VAL A 730 -8.98 -9.10 35.31
CA VAL A 730 -7.97 -8.04 35.39
C VAL A 730 -7.58 -7.78 36.86
N ARG A 731 -6.26 -7.70 37.11
CA ARG A 731 -5.73 -7.20 38.38
C ARG A 731 -4.88 -5.98 38.14
N LYS A 732 -5.20 -4.91 38.85
CA LYS A 732 -4.51 -3.65 38.85
C LYS A 732 -3.67 -3.53 40.13
N VAL A 733 -2.38 -3.22 39.95
CA VAL A 733 -1.43 -2.98 41.04
C VAL A 733 -0.89 -1.56 40.86
N GLU A 734 -1.11 -0.73 41.86
CA GLU A 734 -0.69 0.68 41.84
C GLU A 734 0.52 0.92 42.73
N GLN A 735 1.21 2.05 42.58
CA GLN A 735 2.31 2.50 43.43
C GLN A 735 3.50 1.52 43.46
N ILE A 736 3.81 0.86 42.33
CA ILE A 736 4.98 -0.02 42.24
C ILE A 736 6.24 0.86 42.13
N GLU A 737 7.10 0.83 43.13
CA GLU A 737 8.40 1.50 43.11
C GLU A 737 9.46 0.58 42.53
N ALA A 738 10.11 1.00 41.43
CA ALA A 738 11.15 0.20 40.77
C ALA A 738 12.16 1.11 40.03
N SER A 739 13.42 0.67 39.98
CA SER A 739 14.50 1.36 39.28
C SER A 739 14.84 0.73 37.93
N ASP A 740 14.94 -0.61 37.87
CA ASP A 740 15.47 -1.34 36.74
C ASP A 740 14.46 -2.30 36.11
N GLU A 741 13.71 -3.00 36.95
CA GLU A 741 12.72 -4.00 36.51
C GLU A 741 11.51 -4.07 37.44
N VAL A 742 10.39 -4.51 36.92
CA VAL A 742 9.22 -4.94 37.69
C VAL A 742 9.15 -6.45 37.65
N VAL A 743 9.10 -7.08 38.85
CA VAL A 743 9.02 -8.52 39.01
C VAL A 743 7.66 -8.92 39.52
N VAL A 744 7.01 -9.83 38.77
CA VAL A 744 5.70 -10.44 39.11
C VAL A 744 5.91 -11.92 39.39
N ARG A 745 5.34 -12.43 40.46
CA ARG A 745 5.33 -13.87 40.76
C ARG A 745 3.92 -14.35 41.05
N LEU A 746 3.60 -15.50 40.47
CA LEU A 746 2.34 -16.21 40.67
C LEU A 746 2.65 -17.49 41.40
N VAL A 747 2.12 -17.64 42.62
CA VAL A 747 2.34 -18.84 43.44
C VAL A 747 1.06 -19.69 43.43
N PRO A 748 1.08 -20.89 42.81
CA PRO A 748 -0.10 -21.69 42.63
C PRO A 748 -0.56 -22.28 43.97
N GLN A 749 -1.87 -22.20 44.25
CA GLN A 749 -2.56 -22.98 45.25
C GLN A 749 -3.35 -24.14 44.62
N ASN A 750 -3.96 -23.89 43.49
CA ASN A 750 -4.64 -24.86 42.64
C ASN A 750 -4.46 -24.51 41.16
N GLY A 751 -3.28 -24.78 40.62
CA GLY A 751 -2.89 -24.46 39.24
C GLY A 751 -2.47 -23.00 39.03
N LEU A 752 -1.99 -22.71 37.83
CA LEU A 752 -1.63 -21.36 37.37
C LEU A 752 -2.62 -20.88 36.29
N PRO A 753 -2.98 -19.58 36.28
CA PRO A 753 -3.80 -19.01 35.24
C PRO A 753 -3.01 -18.94 33.93
N ILE A 754 -3.72 -18.69 32.83
CA ILE A 754 -3.09 -18.15 31.63
C ILE A 754 -2.94 -16.64 31.82
N VAL A 755 -1.73 -16.16 31.58
CA VAL A 755 -1.46 -14.73 31.53
C VAL A 755 -1.55 -14.27 30.07
N ASN A 756 -2.64 -13.58 29.75
CA ASN A 756 -2.96 -13.16 28.39
C ASN A 756 -2.18 -11.89 27.97
N GLY A 757 -2.00 -10.98 28.90
CA GLY A 757 -1.28 -9.76 28.63
C GLY A 757 -1.01 -8.91 29.87
N MET A 758 -0.30 -7.83 29.66
CA MET A 758 -0.04 -6.83 30.70
C MET A 758 -0.04 -5.40 30.14
N LEU A 759 -0.29 -4.45 31.00
CA LEU A 759 -0.15 -3.02 30.71
C LEU A 759 0.57 -2.34 31.86
N LEU A 760 1.76 -1.83 31.60
CA LEU A 760 2.61 -1.13 32.56
C LEU A 760 2.68 0.35 32.20
N ARG A 761 2.34 1.24 33.14
CA ARG A 761 2.38 2.70 32.97
C ARG A 761 3.17 3.35 34.07
N LYS A 762 4.07 4.24 33.71
CA LYS A 762 4.72 5.15 34.65
C LYS A 762 3.73 6.21 35.12
N LYS A 763 3.78 6.53 36.42
CA LYS A 763 2.95 7.57 37.05
C LYS A 763 3.72 8.84 37.37
#